data_db1c9544356a335367313280e3ef939c
#
_entry.id   db1c9544356a335367313280e3ef939c
#
_cell.length_a   1.000
_cell.length_b   1.000
_cell.length_c   1.000
_cell.angle_alpha   90.00
_cell.angle_beta   90.00
_cell.angle_gamma   90.00
#
_symmetry.space_group_name_H-M   'P 1'
#
loop_
_entity.id
_entity.type
_entity.pdbx_description
1 polymer ?
#
loop_
_entity_poly.entity_id
_entity_poly.type
_entity_poly.pdbx_seq_one_letter_code
_entity_poly.pdbx_strand_id
1 'polypeptide(L)'
;MRVLTYQGLGPHRLQKAMGRVRSAITDGDFRAAGIKKLAPTPYWRAKLDDKTRLLMQFVRHGGETVCLFLEIIDNHAYDKSRFLRGAPVDPDKIEQTPDVTAADVLVPDVATPGAHPARLTWLHPTRDQFVLLDKPIMFDDVQEAVRLRPVPVVVLGPAGSGKTAVTLTKLREASGRVLYVTQSAYLAQSARGLYGAHDYENERQEVEFLSYREFLETIRVPIGTEVRFADFEPWFHRHRAALRGDVHGADAFALFEEFRGVLGARPDAPLSLDDYQALGVRRSLFPVGAARAAIHALFGRYVTWLNQSGHYDLNLVAHAWRQLAEPAYDFVVIDEVQDFTNAQLALILATLKNPKHFLLCGDAHQIVHPNFFSWAAVRALFWQDAAGEDVGSGQIAVLRANFRNTQSVTDIANRLLRIKQARFGSIDRESSFLVECASGEAGSVQLLAGKDSILRDLDARSRASVHHAVIVLRDEDKLAARERFRTPLIFSVHEVKGLEYPHVILFNLISGARADYAEICHDVSPADLTSEDLEYRRARDKSDKSLEIYKFYVNALYVAMTRAVETLVLAESDMHHPLLSLLNLKEDAGGLSGATQTSTRQEWALEARKLELQGKQEQARSIRETFLTFKPTPWQPWSETAIRALEPRALNAKDPSAKLKRALMDYALWHSQPKFIEDLAQRTNFDAAVAISPRGFVDIHADHLSYFDGRDRDSPVARAMKLQTGRLLRPYSERAFKPVLAECDLYGVDHRVPCGATPLMMAARAGNLALAEALVQRGADLAATDDYGHTAWMVALCRAVAEPEFAELGLGPLFDLLAPAALDVQTAGRLVKLERHQAEYWLLSLMLASLKIQGSTMVDRDHSGYRYFRGFFADGLMATLELLPDRLWRAARRKRSYLNSVLARAEVGSGYLPARKLWERWNNGYYMPARDMHVRRRNARGEDVWVPVTEALNLPWVIRGTQLMPGSLLTTTGSFL
;
A
#
# COMPACT_ATOMS: atom_id res chain seq x y z
N MET A 1 3.48 -24.48 -33.59
CA MET A 1 3.42 -25.32 -32.36
C MET A 1 2.33 -26.36 -32.53
N ARG A 2 2.55 -27.62 -32.13
CA ARG A 2 1.49 -28.68 -32.22
C ARG A 2 0.42 -28.44 -31.15
N VAL A 3 -0.84 -28.78 -31.50
CA VAL A 3 -1.98 -28.67 -30.59
C VAL A 3 -2.65 -30.03 -30.45
N LEU A 4 -2.61 -30.56 -29.23
CA LEU A 4 -3.25 -31.82 -28.85
C LEU A 4 -4.60 -31.55 -28.17
N THR A 5 -5.48 -32.54 -28.13
CA THR A 5 -6.80 -32.43 -27.54
C THR A 5 -7.01 -33.52 -26.48
N TYR A 6 -7.60 -33.13 -25.35
CA TYR A 6 -7.93 -34.07 -24.28
C TYR A 6 -9.29 -34.78 -24.59
N GLN A 7 -9.38 -36.08 -24.31
CA GLN A 7 -10.62 -36.83 -24.52
C GLN A 7 -11.77 -36.25 -23.71
N GLY A 8 -12.89 -36.02 -24.37
CA GLY A 8 -14.07 -35.39 -23.79
C GLY A 8 -14.31 -33.95 -24.25
N LEU A 9 -13.40 -33.39 -25.03
CA LEU A 9 -13.66 -32.16 -25.80
C LEU A 9 -14.46 -32.53 -27.07
N GLY A 10 -15.72 -32.95 -26.87
CA GLY A 10 -16.58 -33.36 -27.97
C GLY A 10 -16.94 -32.24 -28.96
N PRO A 11 -17.65 -32.54 -30.04
CA PRO A 11 -18.11 -31.52 -30.98
C PRO A 11 -18.99 -30.48 -30.30
N HIS A 12 -18.46 -29.27 -30.23
CA HIS A 12 -19.13 -28.13 -29.58
C HIS A 12 -19.62 -27.13 -30.63
N ARG A 13 -20.71 -26.40 -30.32
CA ARG A 13 -21.26 -25.34 -31.18
C ARG A 13 -20.23 -24.30 -31.66
N LEU A 14 -19.09 -24.15 -30.93
CA LEU A 14 -18.02 -23.20 -31.18
C LEU A 14 -16.79 -23.80 -31.88
N GLN A 15 -16.97 -24.92 -32.60
CA GLN A 15 -15.85 -25.63 -33.29
C GLN A 15 -15.10 -24.73 -34.26
N LYS A 16 -15.76 -23.79 -34.94
CA LYS A 16 -15.12 -22.79 -35.79
C LYS A 16 -14.20 -21.81 -34.98
N ALA A 17 -14.63 -21.42 -33.78
CA ALA A 17 -13.83 -20.56 -32.90
C ALA A 17 -12.64 -21.33 -32.34
N MET A 18 -12.80 -22.57 -31.94
CA MET A 18 -11.72 -23.47 -31.54
C MET A 18 -10.71 -23.68 -32.67
N GLY A 19 -11.19 -23.87 -33.91
CA GLY A 19 -10.34 -24.00 -35.10
C GLY A 19 -9.46 -22.76 -35.33
N ARG A 20 -10.01 -21.56 -35.17
CA ARG A 20 -9.23 -20.31 -35.24
C ARG A 20 -8.17 -20.22 -34.15
N VAL A 21 -8.50 -20.59 -32.93
CA VAL A 21 -7.52 -20.62 -31.82
C VAL A 21 -6.44 -21.65 -32.10
N ARG A 22 -6.80 -22.84 -32.59
CA ARG A 22 -5.88 -23.91 -32.97
C ARG A 22 -4.91 -23.44 -34.06
N SER A 23 -5.42 -22.85 -35.16
CA SER A 23 -4.62 -22.35 -36.27
C SER A 23 -3.63 -21.30 -35.78
N ALA A 24 -4.10 -20.30 -35.04
CA ALA A 24 -3.27 -19.22 -34.53
C ALA A 24 -2.16 -19.74 -33.58
N ILE A 25 -2.42 -20.72 -32.73
CA ILE A 25 -1.40 -21.36 -31.89
C ILE A 25 -0.42 -22.16 -32.74
N THR A 26 -0.90 -22.89 -33.76
CA THR A 26 -0.05 -23.66 -34.67
C THR A 26 0.93 -22.74 -35.39
N ASP A 27 0.48 -21.59 -35.84
CA ASP A 27 1.24 -20.57 -36.56
C ASP A 27 2.13 -19.74 -35.61
N GLY A 28 2.03 -19.94 -34.29
CA GLY A 28 2.80 -19.21 -33.29
C GLY A 28 2.26 -17.82 -32.96
N ASP A 29 1.12 -17.45 -33.50
CA ASP A 29 0.47 -16.15 -33.20
C ASP A 29 -0.45 -16.24 -31.97
N PHE A 30 0.18 -16.21 -30.81
CA PHE A 30 -0.51 -16.26 -29.52
C PHE A 30 -1.40 -15.04 -29.27
N ARG A 31 -1.13 -13.94 -29.97
CA ARG A 31 -1.92 -12.70 -29.86
C ARG A 31 -3.23 -12.81 -30.60
N ALA A 32 -3.22 -13.33 -31.83
CA ALA A 32 -4.43 -13.63 -32.59
C ALA A 32 -5.27 -14.72 -31.93
N ALA A 33 -4.64 -15.72 -31.30
CA ALA A 33 -5.32 -16.74 -30.50
C ALA A 33 -6.01 -16.18 -29.23
N GLY A 34 -5.64 -14.98 -28.78
CA GLY A 34 -6.21 -14.32 -27.60
C GLY A 34 -5.98 -15.12 -26.31
N ILE A 35 -4.85 -15.86 -26.24
CA ILE A 35 -4.56 -16.70 -25.08
C ILE A 35 -4.05 -15.86 -23.91
N LYS A 36 -4.50 -16.27 -22.71
CA LYS A 36 -4.11 -15.62 -21.45
C LYS A 36 -3.80 -16.69 -20.40
N LYS A 37 -2.71 -16.52 -19.66
CA LYS A 37 -2.34 -17.43 -18.58
C LYS A 37 -3.27 -17.27 -17.38
N LEU A 38 -3.69 -18.38 -16.77
CA LEU A 38 -4.42 -18.43 -15.53
C LEU A 38 -3.43 -18.57 -14.36
N ALA A 39 -2.71 -17.50 -14.03
CA ALA A 39 -1.77 -17.51 -12.91
C ALA A 39 -2.54 -17.61 -11.56
N PRO A 40 -2.02 -18.37 -10.55
CA PRO A 40 -0.73 -19.06 -10.55
C PRO A 40 -0.77 -20.48 -11.11
N THR A 41 -1.83 -20.89 -11.79
CA THR A 41 -2.01 -22.24 -12.31
C THR A 41 -1.11 -22.52 -13.53
N PRO A 42 -0.86 -23.78 -13.88
CA PRO A 42 -0.16 -24.13 -15.11
C PRO A 42 -1.02 -23.98 -16.36
N TYR A 43 -2.28 -23.53 -16.20
CA TYR A 43 -3.25 -23.49 -17.27
C TYR A 43 -3.31 -22.12 -17.97
N TRP A 44 -3.83 -22.17 -19.21
CA TRP A 44 -4.08 -21.02 -20.05
C TRP A 44 -5.52 -21.08 -20.58
N ARG A 45 -6.08 -19.95 -20.99
CA ARG A 45 -7.39 -19.88 -21.61
C ARG A 45 -7.37 -19.08 -22.90
N ALA A 46 -8.26 -19.43 -23.81
CA ALA A 46 -8.63 -18.61 -24.97
C ALA A 46 -10.12 -18.27 -24.94
N LYS A 47 -10.47 -17.11 -25.44
CA LYS A 47 -11.86 -16.69 -25.61
C LYS A 47 -12.44 -17.35 -26.87
N LEU A 48 -13.51 -18.11 -26.72
CA LEU A 48 -14.23 -18.69 -27.87
C LEU A 48 -15.40 -17.77 -28.28
N ASP A 49 -16.18 -17.28 -27.32
CA ASP A 49 -17.19 -16.24 -27.43
C ASP A 49 -17.26 -15.40 -26.14
N ASP A 50 -18.31 -14.58 -25.96
CA ASP A 50 -18.42 -13.70 -24.80
C ASP A 50 -18.59 -14.47 -23.49
N LYS A 51 -19.20 -15.66 -23.51
CA LYS A 51 -19.48 -16.47 -22.32
C LYS A 51 -18.63 -17.72 -22.19
N THR A 52 -17.95 -18.15 -23.26
CA THR A 52 -17.29 -19.46 -23.33
C THR A 52 -15.79 -19.32 -23.46
N ARG A 53 -15.04 -20.14 -22.73
CA ARG A 53 -13.58 -20.17 -22.70
C ARG A 53 -13.09 -21.59 -22.99
N LEU A 54 -11.93 -21.67 -23.65
CA LEU A 54 -11.18 -22.90 -23.84
C LEU A 54 -10.03 -22.92 -22.83
N LEU A 55 -10.01 -23.92 -21.96
CA LEU A 55 -8.92 -24.18 -21.04
C LEU A 55 -7.84 -25.02 -21.73
N MET A 56 -6.58 -24.63 -21.56
CA MET A 56 -5.44 -25.29 -22.19
C MET A 56 -4.20 -25.26 -21.28
N GLN A 57 -3.25 -26.15 -21.59
CA GLN A 57 -1.95 -26.22 -20.92
C GLN A 57 -0.85 -26.40 -21.94
N PHE A 58 0.32 -25.78 -21.72
CA PHE A 58 1.53 -26.04 -22.48
C PHE A 58 2.34 -27.10 -21.76
N VAL A 59 2.63 -28.21 -22.44
CA VAL A 59 3.36 -29.37 -21.93
C VAL A 59 4.54 -29.68 -22.85
N ARG A 60 5.57 -30.32 -22.31
CA ARG A 60 6.66 -30.86 -23.13
C ARG A 60 6.30 -32.27 -23.58
N HIS A 61 6.45 -32.53 -24.86
CA HIS A 61 6.20 -33.83 -25.48
C HIS A 61 7.25 -34.07 -26.56
N GLY A 62 7.99 -35.19 -26.47
CA GLY A 62 9.06 -35.55 -27.46
C GLY A 62 10.15 -34.48 -27.58
N GLY A 63 10.43 -33.72 -26.50
CA GLY A 63 11.41 -32.60 -26.51
C GLY A 63 10.83 -31.27 -27.01
N GLU A 64 9.64 -31.27 -27.59
CA GLU A 64 8.96 -30.05 -28.06
C GLU A 64 7.89 -29.54 -27.10
N THR A 65 7.62 -28.25 -27.07
CA THR A 65 6.50 -27.69 -26.35
C THR A 65 5.24 -27.77 -27.21
N VAL A 66 4.20 -28.44 -26.71
CA VAL A 66 2.88 -28.59 -27.35
C VAL A 66 1.79 -27.92 -26.51
N CYS A 67 0.71 -27.48 -27.16
CA CYS A 67 -0.46 -26.94 -26.49
C CYS A 67 -1.54 -28.03 -26.37
N LEU A 68 -1.96 -28.32 -25.13
CA LEU A 68 -3.01 -29.32 -24.86
C LEU A 68 -4.33 -28.61 -24.55
N PHE A 69 -5.35 -28.79 -25.38
CA PHE A 69 -6.71 -28.31 -25.13
C PHE A 69 -7.41 -29.28 -24.16
N LEU A 70 -7.84 -28.76 -23.00
CA LEU A 70 -8.32 -29.55 -21.88
C LEU A 70 -9.84 -29.62 -21.76
N GLU A 71 -10.48 -28.44 -21.71
CA GLU A 71 -11.91 -28.33 -21.37
C GLU A 71 -12.50 -27.05 -21.94
N ILE A 72 -13.80 -27.08 -22.26
CA ILE A 72 -14.58 -25.89 -22.59
C ILE A 72 -15.34 -25.47 -21.33
N ILE A 73 -15.19 -24.22 -20.94
CA ILE A 73 -15.85 -23.65 -19.78
C ILE A 73 -16.92 -22.69 -20.28
N ASP A 74 -18.18 -23.08 -20.11
CA ASP A 74 -19.35 -22.28 -20.45
C ASP A 74 -19.72 -21.34 -19.31
N ASN A 75 -20.26 -20.17 -19.65
CA ASN A 75 -20.77 -19.17 -18.70
C ASN A 75 -19.77 -18.78 -17.57
N HIS A 76 -18.49 -18.84 -17.88
CA HIS A 76 -17.43 -18.56 -16.90
C HIS A 76 -17.42 -19.45 -15.65
N ALA A 77 -18.01 -20.63 -15.71
CA ALA A 77 -18.11 -21.58 -14.59
C ALA A 77 -16.75 -22.29 -14.32
N TYR A 78 -15.71 -21.54 -14.02
CA TYR A 78 -14.35 -22.05 -13.73
C TYR A 78 -14.33 -22.89 -12.46
N ASP A 79 -15.20 -22.60 -11.50
CA ASP A 79 -15.43 -23.37 -10.29
C ASP A 79 -15.87 -24.81 -10.58
N LYS A 80 -16.47 -25.06 -11.75
CA LYS A 80 -16.88 -26.39 -12.18
C LYS A 80 -15.80 -27.17 -12.94
N SER A 81 -14.73 -26.50 -13.35
CA SER A 81 -13.63 -27.17 -14.06
C SER A 81 -12.91 -28.16 -13.15
N ARG A 82 -12.85 -29.40 -13.58
CA ARG A 82 -12.12 -30.46 -12.85
C ARG A 82 -10.63 -30.16 -12.76
N PHE A 83 -10.02 -29.59 -13.78
CA PHE A 83 -8.59 -29.31 -13.81
C PHE A 83 -8.23 -28.15 -12.87
N LEU A 84 -9.07 -27.12 -12.80
CA LEU A 84 -8.88 -26.02 -11.87
C LEU A 84 -9.14 -26.41 -10.40
N ARG A 85 -9.88 -27.51 -10.19
CA ARG A 85 -10.06 -28.13 -8.87
C ARG A 85 -8.93 -29.07 -8.49
N GLY A 86 -7.88 -29.18 -9.30
CA GLY A 86 -6.72 -30.02 -9.01
C GLY A 86 -6.75 -31.42 -9.58
N ALA A 87 -7.68 -31.76 -10.46
CA ALA A 87 -7.64 -33.04 -11.14
C ALA A 87 -6.38 -33.11 -12.03
N PRO A 88 -5.58 -34.18 -11.94
CA PRO A 88 -4.42 -34.37 -12.79
C PRO A 88 -4.82 -34.57 -14.25
N VAL A 89 -3.96 -34.12 -15.15
CA VAL A 89 -4.08 -34.45 -16.57
C VAL A 89 -3.67 -35.91 -16.73
N ASP A 90 -4.61 -36.76 -17.17
CA ASP A 90 -4.38 -38.18 -17.41
C ASP A 90 -3.78 -38.37 -18.82
N PRO A 91 -2.54 -38.84 -18.96
CA PRO A 91 -1.90 -39.00 -20.25
C PRO A 91 -2.67 -39.93 -21.22
N ASP A 92 -3.35 -40.93 -20.68
CA ASP A 92 -4.13 -41.91 -21.48
C ASP A 92 -5.37 -41.31 -22.13
N LYS A 93 -5.78 -40.11 -21.70
CA LYS A 93 -6.95 -39.38 -22.23
C LYS A 93 -6.56 -38.28 -23.23
N ILE A 94 -5.34 -38.26 -23.69
CA ILE A 94 -4.93 -37.32 -24.73
C ILE A 94 -5.17 -38.03 -26.09
N GLU A 95 -5.93 -37.34 -26.96
CA GLU A 95 -6.09 -37.84 -28.32
C GLU A 95 -4.76 -37.97 -29.01
N GLN A 96 -4.36 -39.23 -29.27
CA GLN A 96 -3.08 -39.53 -29.93
C GLN A 96 -3.26 -39.28 -31.44
N THR A 97 -2.44 -38.37 -31.97
CA THR A 97 -2.08 -38.41 -33.38
C THR A 97 -1.05 -39.53 -33.59
N PRO A 98 -0.94 -40.14 -34.81
CA PRO A 98 -0.10 -41.33 -35.04
C PRO A 98 1.37 -41.24 -34.56
N ASP A 99 1.88 -40.04 -34.32
CA ASP A 99 3.26 -39.79 -33.94
C ASP A 99 3.50 -39.52 -32.44
N VAL A 100 2.52 -39.79 -31.57
CA VAL A 100 2.60 -39.44 -30.13
C VAL A 100 2.43 -40.69 -29.29
N THR A 101 3.41 -41.04 -28.47
CA THR A 101 3.33 -42.14 -27.50
C THR A 101 3.05 -41.60 -26.11
N ALA A 102 2.24 -42.29 -25.31
CA ALA A 102 1.87 -41.86 -23.93
C ALA A 102 3.09 -41.68 -23.00
N ALA A 103 4.20 -42.33 -23.29
CA ALA A 103 5.45 -42.25 -22.53
C ALA A 103 6.18 -40.90 -22.64
N ASP A 104 5.85 -40.12 -23.66
CA ASP A 104 6.51 -38.83 -23.92
C ASP A 104 5.78 -37.60 -23.31
N VAL A 105 4.60 -37.79 -22.69
CA VAL A 105 3.87 -36.71 -22.05
C VAL A 105 4.50 -36.42 -20.70
N LEU A 106 5.35 -35.40 -20.65
CA LEU A 106 5.87 -34.87 -19.38
C LEU A 106 4.76 -34.07 -18.72
N VAL A 107 4.29 -34.57 -17.58
CA VAL A 107 3.56 -33.76 -16.61
C VAL A 107 4.51 -32.62 -16.22
N PRO A 108 4.09 -31.34 -16.22
CA PRO A 108 4.94 -30.26 -15.73
C PRO A 108 5.48 -30.65 -14.36
N ASP A 109 6.79 -30.39 -14.12
CA ASP A 109 7.42 -30.61 -12.83
C ASP A 109 6.45 -30.14 -11.74
N VAL A 110 5.93 -31.10 -11.00
CA VAL A 110 5.20 -30.85 -9.77
C VAL A 110 6.22 -30.17 -8.88
N ALA A 111 5.95 -28.93 -8.50
CA ALA A 111 6.77 -28.14 -7.61
C ALA A 111 7.31 -29.04 -6.51
N THR A 112 8.62 -29.00 -6.27
CA THR A 112 9.33 -29.78 -5.27
C THR A 112 8.48 -29.89 -4.00
N PRO A 113 8.23 -31.10 -3.45
CA PRO A 113 7.44 -31.22 -2.24
C PRO A 113 8.03 -30.38 -1.11
N GLY A 114 7.39 -29.30 -0.71
CA GLY A 114 7.86 -28.35 0.30
C GLY A 114 7.92 -26.91 -0.12
N ALA A 115 7.86 -26.58 -1.41
CA ALA A 115 7.63 -25.21 -1.82
C ALA A 115 6.12 -24.94 -1.76
N HIS A 116 5.67 -24.27 -0.70
CA HIS A 116 4.33 -23.71 -0.71
C HIS A 116 4.23 -22.75 -1.89
N PRO A 117 3.21 -22.88 -2.75
CA PRO A 117 3.01 -21.93 -3.83
C PRO A 117 2.88 -20.54 -3.19
N ALA A 118 3.54 -19.56 -3.80
CA ALA A 118 3.48 -18.18 -3.30
C ALA A 118 2.01 -17.73 -3.23
N ARG A 119 1.57 -17.37 -2.04
CA ARG A 119 0.18 -16.89 -1.82
C ARG A 119 0.03 -15.53 -2.48
N LEU A 120 -0.86 -15.46 -3.45
CA LEU A 120 -1.13 -14.25 -4.21
C LEU A 120 -2.55 -13.77 -3.95
N THR A 121 -2.67 -12.51 -3.63
CA THR A 121 -3.96 -11.84 -3.53
C THR A 121 -3.94 -10.68 -4.52
N TRP A 122 -4.42 -10.90 -5.72
CA TRP A 122 -4.41 -9.88 -6.75
C TRP A 122 -5.50 -10.06 -7.79
N LEU A 123 -5.91 -8.97 -8.39
CA LEU A 123 -6.81 -8.91 -9.52
C LEU A 123 -6.02 -8.55 -10.79
N HIS A 124 -6.31 -9.22 -11.88
CA HIS A 124 -5.81 -8.84 -13.18
C HIS A 124 -6.90 -8.11 -13.99
N PRO A 125 -6.81 -6.79 -14.16
CA PRO A 125 -7.89 -6.01 -14.75
C PRO A 125 -8.27 -6.43 -16.17
N THR A 126 -7.32 -7.02 -16.92
CA THR A 126 -7.55 -7.44 -18.31
C THR A 126 -7.86 -8.92 -18.48
N ARG A 127 -7.83 -9.71 -17.41
CA ARG A 127 -8.00 -11.18 -17.50
C ARG A 127 -9.30 -11.70 -16.93
N ASP A 128 -10.19 -10.86 -16.47
CA ASP A 128 -11.47 -11.24 -15.85
C ASP A 128 -11.31 -12.28 -14.72
N GLN A 129 -10.17 -12.25 -14.02
CA GLN A 129 -9.87 -13.14 -12.90
C GLN A 129 -9.08 -12.41 -11.84
N PHE A 130 -9.15 -12.89 -10.62
CA PHE A 130 -8.26 -12.48 -9.55
C PHE A 130 -7.77 -13.70 -8.76
N VAL A 131 -6.69 -13.54 -8.03
CA VAL A 131 -6.11 -14.58 -7.20
C VAL A 131 -6.21 -14.14 -5.76
N LEU A 132 -6.84 -14.96 -4.94
CA LEU A 132 -6.97 -14.74 -3.52
C LEU A 132 -6.41 -15.96 -2.80
N LEU A 133 -5.37 -15.77 -2.00
CA LEU A 133 -4.73 -16.83 -1.23
C LEU A 133 -4.41 -18.07 -2.08
N ASP A 134 -3.73 -17.86 -3.19
CA ASP A 134 -3.31 -18.88 -4.16
C ASP A 134 -4.42 -19.54 -4.98
N LYS A 135 -5.66 -19.05 -4.83
CA LYS A 135 -6.79 -19.59 -5.61
C LYS A 135 -7.17 -18.63 -6.72
N PRO A 136 -7.17 -19.06 -7.99
CA PRO A 136 -7.75 -18.27 -9.06
C PRO A 136 -9.27 -18.21 -8.87
N ILE A 137 -9.79 -17.00 -8.81
CA ILE A 137 -11.23 -16.76 -8.67
C ILE A 137 -11.70 -15.99 -9.90
N MET A 138 -12.81 -16.46 -10.47
CA MET A 138 -13.52 -15.80 -11.55
C MET A 138 -14.82 -15.25 -10.99
N PHE A 139 -15.36 -14.22 -11.61
CA PHE A 139 -16.65 -13.69 -11.21
C PHE A 139 -17.73 -14.77 -11.33
N ASP A 140 -18.49 -14.94 -10.27
CA ASP A 140 -19.73 -15.67 -10.28
C ASP A 140 -20.84 -14.86 -10.98
N ASP A 141 -22.02 -15.44 -11.15
CA ASP A 141 -23.13 -14.78 -11.83
C ASP A 141 -23.59 -13.50 -11.10
N VAL A 142 -23.46 -13.45 -9.77
CA VAL A 142 -23.82 -12.29 -8.96
C VAL A 142 -22.80 -11.18 -9.12
N GLN A 143 -21.52 -11.49 -9.05
CA GLN A 143 -20.43 -10.53 -9.27
C GLN A 143 -20.47 -9.96 -10.69
N GLU A 144 -20.75 -10.80 -11.69
CA GLU A 144 -20.89 -10.35 -13.08
C GLU A 144 -22.15 -9.47 -13.27
N ALA A 145 -23.26 -9.83 -12.65
CA ALA A 145 -24.46 -9.00 -12.64
C ALA A 145 -24.20 -7.61 -12.01
N VAL A 146 -23.42 -7.55 -10.94
CA VAL A 146 -23.00 -6.27 -10.32
C VAL A 146 -22.12 -5.47 -11.24
N ARG A 147 -21.17 -6.11 -11.93
CA ARG A 147 -20.31 -5.46 -12.91
C ARG A 147 -21.11 -4.77 -14.02
N LEU A 148 -22.16 -5.40 -14.49
CA LEU A 148 -22.99 -4.89 -15.57
C LEU A 148 -24.02 -3.83 -15.14
N ARG A 149 -24.30 -3.68 -13.84
CA ARG A 149 -25.27 -2.69 -13.36
C ARG A 149 -24.85 -1.25 -13.67
N PRO A 150 -25.77 -0.37 -14.09
CA PRO A 150 -25.49 1.05 -14.23
C PRO A 150 -25.22 1.69 -12.86
N VAL A 151 -24.44 2.77 -12.85
CA VAL A 151 -24.19 3.57 -11.64
C VAL A 151 -25.41 4.47 -11.35
N PRO A 152 -25.67 4.84 -10.09
CA PRO A 152 -24.90 4.53 -8.89
C PRO A 152 -25.12 3.09 -8.39
N VAL A 153 -24.10 2.47 -7.81
CA VAL A 153 -24.15 1.11 -7.27
C VAL A 153 -23.58 1.05 -5.87
N VAL A 154 -24.25 0.28 -5.00
CA VAL A 154 -23.78 -0.06 -3.66
C VAL A 154 -23.57 -1.57 -3.59
N VAL A 155 -22.35 -2.00 -3.26
CA VAL A 155 -21.97 -3.42 -3.18
C VAL A 155 -21.70 -3.78 -1.72
N LEU A 156 -22.49 -4.70 -1.18
CA LEU A 156 -22.32 -5.25 0.15
C LEU A 156 -21.78 -6.66 0.06
N GLY A 157 -20.90 -7.01 0.97
CA GLY A 157 -20.42 -8.39 1.06
C GLY A 157 -19.40 -8.57 2.17
N PRO A 158 -19.23 -9.83 2.64
CA PRO A 158 -18.24 -10.13 3.67
C PRO A 158 -16.81 -9.90 3.15
N ALA A 159 -15.86 -9.89 4.08
CA ALA A 159 -14.45 -9.94 3.71
C ALA A 159 -14.18 -11.17 2.84
N GLY A 160 -13.37 -11.02 1.78
CA GLY A 160 -13.08 -12.11 0.86
C GLY A 160 -14.17 -12.43 -0.16
N SER A 161 -15.22 -11.60 -0.30
CA SER A 161 -16.27 -11.80 -1.33
C SER A 161 -15.91 -11.27 -2.73
N GLY A 162 -14.69 -10.77 -2.93
CA GLY A 162 -14.25 -10.23 -4.21
C GLY A 162 -14.75 -8.81 -4.52
N LYS A 163 -15.22 -8.06 -3.52
CA LYS A 163 -15.65 -6.66 -3.67
C LYS A 163 -14.66 -5.81 -4.45
N THR A 164 -13.41 -5.82 -4.02
CA THR A 164 -12.33 -5.03 -4.66
C THR A 164 -12.12 -5.46 -6.12
N ALA A 165 -12.29 -6.73 -6.44
CA ALA A 165 -12.19 -7.24 -7.81
C ALA A 165 -13.29 -6.65 -8.72
N VAL A 166 -14.53 -6.68 -8.25
CA VAL A 166 -15.70 -6.11 -8.99
C VAL A 166 -15.53 -4.60 -9.14
N THR A 167 -15.13 -3.90 -8.07
CA THR A 167 -14.90 -2.45 -8.09
C THR A 167 -13.83 -2.04 -9.08
N LEU A 168 -12.67 -2.71 -9.09
CA LEU A 168 -11.57 -2.39 -10.00
C LEU A 168 -11.92 -2.68 -11.46
N THR A 169 -12.69 -3.75 -11.71
CA THR A 169 -13.16 -4.06 -13.06
C THR A 169 -14.13 -2.99 -13.57
N LYS A 170 -15.04 -2.52 -12.72
CA LYS A 170 -15.97 -1.46 -13.07
C LYS A 170 -15.27 -0.09 -13.22
N LEU A 171 -14.31 0.19 -12.37
CA LEU A 171 -13.46 1.37 -12.45
C LEU A 171 -12.71 1.42 -13.80
N ARG A 172 -12.26 0.29 -14.32
CA ARG A 172 -11.59 0.18 -15.62
C ARG A 172 -12.45 0.67 -16.79
N GLU A 173 -13.76 0.51 -16.68
CA GLU A 173 -14.71 0.88 -17.74
C GLU A 173 -15.04 2.38 -17.71
N ALA A 174 -14.77 3.08 -16.62
CA ALA A 174 -15.01 4.51 -16.46
C ALA A 174 -14.05 5.33 -17.32
N SER A 175 -14.48 6.53 -17.71
CA SER A 175 -13.68 7.49 -18.47
C SER A 175 -13.61 8.83 -17.73
N GLY A 176 -12.67 9.67 -18.12
CA GLY A 176 -12.42 10.96 -17.49
C GLY A 176 -11.55 10.85 -16.24
N ARG A 177 -11.71 11.78 -15.32
CA ARG A 177 -10.99 11.76 -14.05
C ARG A 177 -11.71 10.90 -13.02
N VAL A 178 -11.06 9.86 -12.53
CA VAL A 178 -11.65 8.81 -11.70
C VAL A 178 -10.91 8.73 -10.37
N LEU A 179 -11.65 8.64 -9.26
CA LEU A 179 -11.12 8.50 -7.92
C LEU A 179 -11.47 7.11 -7.35
N TYR A 180 -10.47 6.41 -6.84
CA TYR A 180 -10.64 5.30 -5.91
C TYR A 180 -10.12 5.71 -4.54
N VAL A 181 -10.99 5.68 -3.54
CA VAL A 181 -10.64 6.11 -2.18
C VAL A 181 -11.00 5.04 -1.14
N THR A 182 -10.10 4.85 -0.18
CA THR A 182 -10.28 3.98 0.98
C THR A 182 -9.62 4.61 2.22
N GLN A 183 -9.93 4.15 3.42
CA GLN A 183 -9.29 4.70 4.63
C GLN A 183 -7.78 4.44 4.72
N SER A 184 -7.34 3.28 4.24
CA SER A 184 -5.96 2.81 4.39
C SER A 184 -5.08 3.14 3.18
N ALA A 185 -3.93 3.77 3.42
CA ALA A 185 -2.91 3.97 2.39
C ALA A 185 -2.41 2.64 1.79
N TYR A 186 -2.30 1.59 2.62
CA TYR A 186 -1.95 0.25 2.16
C TYR A 186 -2.99 -0.32 1.20
N LEU A 187 -4.29 -0.21 1.52
CA LEU A 187 -5.36 -0.68 0.63
C LEU A 187 -5.39 0.10 -0.68
N ALA A 188 -5.21 1.42 -0.63
CA ALA A 188 -5.11 2.24 -1.84
C ALA A 188 -3.93 1.84 -2.73
N GLN A 189 -2.75 1.59 -2.13
CA GLN A 189 -1.57 1.10 -2.85
C GLN A 189 -1.77 -0.31 -3.41
N SER A 190 -2.40 -1.21 -2.64
CA SER A 190 -2.73 -2.55 -3.08
C SER A 190 -3.68 -2.53 -4.27
N ALA A 191 -4.77 -1.76 -4.19
CA ALA A 191 -5.73 -1.59 -5.27
C ALA A 191 -5.06 -1.00 -6.54
N ARG A 192 -4.17 0.00 -6.38
CA ARG A 192 -3.36 0.54 -7.47
C ARG A 192 -2.46 -0.53 -8.10
N GLY A 193 -1.77 -1.33 -7.27
CA GLY A 193 -0.92 -2.41 -7.74
C GLY A 193 -1.69 -3.45 -8.55
N LEU A 194 -2.88 -3.83 -8.08
CA LEU A 194 -3.77 -4.75 -8.77
C LEU A 194 -4.29 -4.16 -10.09
N TYR A 195 -4.66 -2.88 -10.08
CA TYR A 195 -5.17 -2.18 -11.25
C TYR A 195 -4.10 -2.00 -12.33
N GLY A 196 -2.89 -1.62 -11.95
CA GLY A 196 -1.75 -1.43 -12.84
C GLY A 196 -1.02 -2.72 -13.21
N ALA A 197 -1.41 -3.86 -12.65
CA ALA A 197 -0.79 -5.12 -12.99
C ALA A 197 -0.97 -5.44 -14.49
N HIS A 198 0.12 -5.90 -15.12
CA HIS A 198 0.12 -6.30 -16.51
C HIS A 198 -0.12 -5.16 -17.53
N ASP A 199 0.44 -3.99 -17.26
CA ASP A 199 0.48 -2.85 -18.18
C ASP A 199 -0.91 -2.44 -18.73
N TYR A 200 -1.94 -2.52 -17.86
CA TYR A 200 -3.25 -2.02 -18.23
C TYR A 200 -3.19 -0.50 -18.41
N GLU A 201 -3.62 -0.04 -19.57
CA GLU A 201 -3.70 1.38 -19.88
C GLU A 201 -5.08 1.71 -20.48
N ASN A 202 -5.63 2.83 -20.02
CA ASN A 202 -6.83 3.43 -20.59
C ASN A 202 -6.56 4.91 -20.86
N GLU A 203 -6.31 5.26 -22.11
CA GLU A 203 -5.99 6.64 -22.52
C GLU A 203 -7.13 7.64 -22.28
N ARG A 204 -8.36 7.16 -22.06
CA ARG A 204 -9.54 7.98 -21.79
C ARG A 204 -9.73 8.25 -20.30
N GLN A 205 -8.86 7.72 -19.44
CA GLN A 205 -9.00 7.74 -18.01
C GLN A 205 -7.75 8.31 -17.33
N GLU A 206 -7.99 9.18 -16.36
CA GLU A 206 -7.00 9.60 -15.37
C GLU A 206 -7.47 9.09 -14.00
N VAL A 207 -6.87 8.01 -13.48
CA VAL A 207 -7.28 7.39 -12.23
C VAL A 207 -6.34 7.75 -11.09
N GLU A 208 -6.92 8.09 -9.93
CA GLU A 208 -6.20 8.36 -8.68
C GLU A 208 -6.60 7.33 -7.62
N PHE A 209 -5.62 6.66 -7.02
CA PHE A 209 -5.81 5.76 -5.88
C PHE A 209 -5.31 6.44 -4.62
N LEU A 210 -6.22 6.79 -3.73
CA LEU A 210 -5.93 7.61 -2.56
C LEU A 210 -6.45 6.96 -1.28
N SER A 211 -5.66 7.07 -0.21
CA SER A 211 -6.24 6.99 1.13
C SER A 211 -7.08 8.25 1.41
N TYR A 212 -7.95 8.18 2.38
CA TYR A 212 -8.76 9.35 2.76
C TYR A 212 -7.89 10.56 3.16
N ARG A 213 -6.78 10.30 3.84
CA ARG A 213 -5.82 11.35 4.20
C ARG A 213 -5.21 11.99 2.95
N GLU A 214 -4.74 11.19 2.00
CA GLU A 214 -4.23 11.69 0.72
C GLU A 214 -5.30 12.44 -0.06
N PHE A 215 -6.54 11.95 -0.04
CA PHE A 215 -7.67 12.65 -0.66
C PHE A 215 -7.88 14.05 -0.05
N LEU A 216 -7.87 14.17 1.28
CA LEU A 216 -7.91 15.48 1.95
C LEU A 216 -6.76 16.39 1.49
N GLU A 217 -5.56 15.85 1.44
CA GLU A 217 -4.35 16.57 1.01
C GLU A 217 -4.44 17.04 -0.45
N THR A 218 -5.20 16.37 -1.33
CA THR A 218 -5.44 16.88 -2.72
C THR A 218 -6.29 18.15 -2.73
N ILE A 219 -7.16 18.34 -1.76
CA ILE A 219 -7.92 19.58 -1.60
C ILE A 219 -7.02 20.64 -0.96
N ARG A 220 -6.45 20.32 0.20
CA ARG A 220 -5.47 21.13 0.91
C ARG A 220 -4.75 20.28 1.94
N VAL A 221 -3.45 20.46 2.13
CA VAL A 221 -2.71 19.76 3.18
C VAL A 221 -3.05 20.35 4.54
N PRO A 222 -3.54 19.53 5.51
CA PRO A 222 -3.82 20.01 6.86
C PRO A 222 -2.53 20.43 7.57
N ILE A 223 -2.62 21.52 8.34
CA ILE A 223 -1.51 22.01 9.15
C ILE A 223 -1.50 21.26 10.47
N GLY A 224 -0.35 20.70 10.84
CA GLY A 224 -0.16 19.98 12.11
C GLY A 224 -0.19 18.47 11.94
N THR A 225 -0.50 17.76 13.04
CA THR A 225 -0.50 16.30 13.11
C THR A 225 -1.92 15.78 13.36
N GLU A 226 -2.30 14.68 12.69
CA GLU A 226 -3.57 14.02 12.96
C GLU A 226 -3.64 13.52 14.39
N VAL A 227 -4.71 13.87 15.11
CA VAL A 227 -4.94 13.40 16.48
C VAL A 227 -5.24 11.90 16.48
N ARG A 228 -4.51 11.15 17.29
CA ARG A 228 -4.72 9.73 17.55
C ARG A 228 -5.25 9.53 18.97
N PHE A 229 -5.74 8.33 19.27
CA PHE A 229 -6.19 8.00 20.63
C PHE A 229 -5.08 8.23 21.67
N ALA A 230 -3.83 7.85 21.35
CA ALA A 230 -2.67 8.06 22.21
C ALA A 230 -2.39 9.55 22.54
N ASP A 231 -2.79 10.49 21.68
CA ASP A 231 -2.70 11.93 21.93
C ASP A 231 -3.87 12.43 22.77
N PHE A 232 -5.07 11.87 22.51
CA PHE A 232 -6.31 12.21 23.19
C PHE A 232 -6.34 11.72 24.64
N GLU A 233 -5.91 10.50 24.92
CA GLU A 233 -6.02 9.86 26.25
C GLU A 233 -5.33 10.69 27.35
N PRO A 234 -4.05 11.15 27.22
CA PRO A 234 -3.43 12.02 28.22
C PRO A 234 -4.15 13.38 28.38
N TRP A 235 -4.70 13.91 27.29
CA TRP A 235 -5.50 15.11 27.34
C TRP A 235 -6.79 14.89 28.12
N PHE A 236 -7.51 13.80 27.86
CA PHE A 236 -8.72 13.42 28.57
C PHE A 236 -8.50 13.26 30.07
N HIS A 237 -7.45 12.53 30.48
CA HIS A 237 -7.15 12.33 31.91
C HIS A 237 -6.93 13.64 32.66
N ARG A 238 -6.35 14.64 32.03
CA ARG A 238 -6.20 16.00 32.61
C ARG A 238 -7.53 16.73 32.75
N HIS A 239 -8.51 16.45 31.90
CA HIS A 239 -9.80 17.11 31.87
C HIS A 239 -10.93 16.31 32.55
N ARG A 240 -10.65 15.07 32.92
CA ARG A 240 -11.63 14.15 33.55
C ARG A 240 -12.30 14.72 34.80
N ALA A 241 -11.61 15.52 35.57
CA ALA A 241 -12.16 16.16 36.77
C ALA A 241 -13.34 17.11 36.49
N ALA A 242 -13.51 17.55 35.25
CA ALA A 242 -14.64 18.36 34.81
C ALA A 242 -15.93 17.55 34.62
N LEU A 243 -15.83 16.22 34.53
CA LEU A 243 -16.97 15.31 34.40
C LEU A 243 -17.50 14.96 35.78
N ARG A 244 -18.77 15.22 36.03
CA ARG A 244 -19.45 14.93 37.31
C ARG A 244 -20.67 14.02 37.07
N GLY A 245 -21.12 13.31 38.10
CA GLY A 245 -22.30 12.44 38.05
C GLY A 245 -22.08 11.19 37.21
N ASP A 246 -23.09 10.80 36.43
CA ASP A 246 -23.11 9.55 35.61
C ASP A 246 -22.02 9.45 34.56
N VAL A 247 -21.28 10.53 34.31
CA VAL A 247 -20.19 10.60 33.31
C VAL A 247 -18.81 10.47 33.97
N HIS A 248 -18.72 10.46 35.29
CA HIS A 248 -17.43 10.43 36.00
C HIS A 248 -16.60 9.16 35.73
N GLY A 249 -17.28 8.05 35.39
CA GLY A 249 -16.65 6.76 35.00
C GLY A 249 -16.48 6.55 33.49
N ALA A 250 -16.70 7.59 32.66
CA ALA A 250 -16.61 7.44 31.22
C ALA A 250 -15.21 6.96 30.80
N ASP A 251 -15.19 5.95 29.94
CA ASP A 251 -13.99 5.43 29.30
C ASP A 251 -13.45 6.43 28.26
N ALA A 252 -12.13 6.61 28.24
CA ALA A 252 -11.46 7.55 27.33
C ALA A 252 -11.72 7.19 25.87
N PHE A 253 -11.70 5.89 25.54
CA PHE A 253 -11.92 5.42 24.18
C PHE A 253 -13.37 5.64 23.75
N ALA A 254 -14.34 5.28 24.59
CA ALA A 254 -15.75 5.51 24.31
C ALA A 254 -16.04 7.01 24.05
N LEU A 255 -15.37 7.90 24.78
CA LEU A 255 -15.51 9.35 24.59
C LEU A 255 -14.85 9.83 23.29
N PHE A 256 -13.68 9.31 22.95
CA PHE A 256 -13.02 9.62 21.69
C PHE A 256 -13.87 9.19 20.48
N GLU A 257 -14.49 8.02 20.58
CA GLU A 257 -15.43 7.52 19.57
C GLU A 257 -16.71 8.36 19.49
N GLU A 258 -17.24 8.84 20.62
CA GLU A 258 -18.39 9.75 20.65
C GLU A 258 -18.07 11.08 19.95
N PHE A 259 -16.87 11.62 20.17
CA PHE A 259 -16.44 12.87 19.52
C PHE A 259 -16.33 12.69 18.01
N ARG A 260 -15.72 11.60 17.56
CA ARG A 260 -15.52 11.33 16.15
C ARG A 260 -16.76 10.77 15.46
N GLY A 261 -17.43 9.81 16.09
CA GLY A 261 -18.51 9.05 15.46
C GLY A 261 -19.90 9.66 15.60
N VAL A 262 -20.07 10.59 16.55
CA VAL A 262 -21.38 11.23 16.80
C VAL A 262 -21.30 12.74 16.63
N LEU A 263 -20.51 13.42 17.45
CA LEU A 263 -20.49 14.88 17.49
C LEU A 263 -19.89 15.49 16.21
N GLY A 264 -18.82 14.91 15.69
CA GLY A 264 -18.14 15.36 14.47
C GLY A 264 -18.59 14.70 13.17
N ALA A 265 -19.44 13.68 13.23
CA ALA A 265 -19.69 12.80 12.09
C ALA A 265 -20.79 13.23 11.11
N ARG A 266 -21.61 14.25 11.44
CA ARG A 266 -22.71 14.68 10.55
C ARG A 266 -22.20 15.32 9.27
N PRO A 267 -22.97 15.22 8.17
CA PRO A 267 -22.52 15.76 6.87
C PRO A 267 -22.34 17.27 6.84
N ASP A 268 -23.19 18.00 7.57
CA ASP A 268 -23.29 19.45 7.40
C ASP A 268 -22.40 20.25 8.36
N ALA A 269 -22.38 19.88 9.63
CA ALA A 269 -21.56 20.50 10.66
C ALA A 269 -21.46 19.58 11.89
N PRO A 270 -20.52 19.82 12.81
CA PRO A 270 -20.55 19.20 14.13
C PRO A 270 -21.90 19.46 14.83
N LEU A 271 -22.36 18.48 15.61
CA LEU A 271 -23.65 18.57 16.27
C LEU A 271 -23.69 19.75 17.25
N SER A 272 -24.77 20.54 17.18
CA SER A 272 -25.10 21.47 18.23
C SER A 272 -25.56 20.74 19.50
N LEU A 273 -25.57 21.41 20.65
CA LEU A 273 -26.08 20.81 21.90
C LEU A 273 -27.53 20.34 21.75
N ASP A 274 -28.38 21.15 21.13
CA ASP A 274 -29.81 20.84 20.95
C ASP A 274 -29.99 19.61 20.04
N ASP A 275 -29.24 19.52 18.92
CA ASP A 275 -29.25 18.35 18.04
C ASP A 275 -28.73 17.11 18.75
N TYR A 276 -27.68 17.25 19.55
CA TYR A 276 -27.13 16.16 20.33
C TYR A 276 -28.10 15.66 21.39
N GLN A 277 -28.80 16.54 22.05
CA GLN A 277 -29.87 16.19 23.01
C GLN A 277 -31.05 15.51 22.30
N ALA A 278 -31.38 15.96 21.09
CA ALA A 278 -32.47 15.43 20.28
C ALA A 278 -32.19 14.06 19.66
N LEU A 279 -30.90 13.63 19.61
CA LEU A 279 -30.56 12.32 19.14
C LEU A 279 -31.26 11.24 19.95
N GLY A 280 -31.89 10.31 19.27
CA GLY A 280 -32.42 9.10 19.89
C GLY A 280 -31.35 8.36 20.68
N VAL A 281 -31.76 7.64 21.70
CA VAL A 281 -30.84 6.91 22.63
C VAL A 281 -29.95 5.91 21.92
N ARG A 282 -30.35 5.44 20.74
CA ARG A 282 -29.56 4.50 19.88
C ARG A 282 -28.42 5.14 19.09
N ARG A 283 -28.27 6.47 19.13
CA ARG A 283 -27.30 7.21 18.33
C ARG A 283 -26.21 7.90 19.15
N SER A 284 -26.15 7.62 20.44
CA SER A 284 -25.11 8.11 21.34
C SER A 284 -24.84 7.08 22.42
N LEU A 285 -23.61 6.96 22.87
CA LEU A 285 -23.22 6.10 24.00
C LEU A 285 -23.68 6.67 25.34
N PHE A 286 -24.11 7.93 25.37
CA PHE A 286 -24.40 8.65 26.60
C PHE A 286 -25.90 9.01 26.73
N PRO A 287 -26.45 8.94 27.96
CA PRO A 287 -27.87 9.25 28.21
C PRO A 287 -28.18 10.71 27.93
N VAL A 288 -29.41 10.97 27.52
CA VAL A 288 -29.95 12.33 27.29
C VAL A 288 -29.96 13.15 28.59
N GLY A 289 -29.73 14.43 28.51
CA GLY A 289 -29.76 15.35 29.62
C GLY A 289 -28.39 15.86 30.07
N ALA A 290 -28.12 15.89 31.36
CA ALA A 290 -26.90 16.46 31.93
C ALA A 290 -25.62 15.81 31.43
N ALA A 291 -25.65 14.49 31.19
CA ALA A 291 -24.50 13.73 30.63
C ALA A 291 -24.11 14.25 29.26
N ARG A 292 -25.05 14.33 28.31
CA ARG A 292 -24.76 14.85 26.96
C ARG A 292 -24.32 16.31 26.97
N ALA A 293 -24.89 17.14 27.88
CA ALA A 293 -24.45 18.53 28.02
C ALA A 293 -22.99 18.63 28.47
N ALA A 294 -22.58 17.81 29.45
CA ALA A 294 -21.19 17.76 29.91
C ALA A 294 -20.22 17.30 28.82
N ILE A 295 -20.59 16.28 28.04
CA ILE A 295 -19.80 15.74 26.94
C ILE A 295 -19.67 16.73 25.80
N HIS A 296 -20.76 17.42 25.44
CA HIS A 296 -20.73 18.47 24.43
C HIS A 296 -19.82 19.63 24.84
N ALA A 297 -19.90 20.06 26.12
CA ALA A 297 -18.99 21.07 26.65
C ALA A 297 -17.51 20.61 26.61
N LEU A 298 -17.25 19.33 26.87
CA LEU A 298 -15.91 18.75 26.75
C LEU A 298 -15.45 18.68 25.30
N PHE A 299 -16.35 18.39 24.36
CA PHE A 299 -16.06 18.45 22.91
C PHE A 299 -15.62 19.85 22.48
N GLY A 300 -16.26 20.91 23.00
CA GLY A 300 -15.81 22.28 22.75
C GLY A 300 -14.37 22.55 23.23
N ARG A 301 -14.00 21.98 24.39
CA ARG A 301 -12.62 22.04 24.91
C ARG A 301 -11.64 21.22 24.05
N TYR A 302 -12.09 20.07 23.56
CA TYR A 302 -11.31 19.25 22.62
C TYR A 302 -10.99 20.02 21.34
N VAL A 303 -11.96 20.67 20.73
CA VAL A 303 -11.74 21.50 19.53
C VAL A 303 -10.75 22.64 19.81
N THR A 304 -10.89 23.30 20.99
CA THR A 304 -9.94 24.33 21.40
C THR A 304 -8.53 23.79 21.58
N TRP A 305 -8.40 22.63 22.21
CA TRP A 305 -7.10 21.99 22.39
C TRP A 305 -6.44 21.58 21.07
N LEU A 306 -7.18 21.03 20.11
CA LEU A 306 -6.64 20.72 18.77
C LEU A 306 -5.97 21.95 18.15
N ASN A 307 -6.67 23.10 18.16
CA ASN A 307 -6.13 24.34 17.60
C ASN A 307 -4.87 24.84 18.32
N GLN A 308 -4.77 24.62 19.64
CA GLN A 308 -3.62 25.07 20.44
C GLN A 308 -2.41 24.16 20.38
N SER A 309 -2.65 22.85 20.19
CA SER A 309 -1.61 21.82 20.21
C SER A 309 -1.04 21.48 18.82
N GLY A 310 -1.56 22.12 17.76
CA GLY A 310 -1.15 21.79 16.39
C GLY A 310 -1.63 20.41 15.92
N HIS A 311 -2.75 19.93 16.50
CA HIS A 311 -3.41 18.73 16.04
C HIS A 311 -4.64 19.06 15.19
N TYR A 312 -5.03 18.11 14.33
CA TYR A 312 -6.31 18.21 13.59
C TYR A 312 -7.09 16.89 13.68
N ASP A 313 -8.41 17.02 13.61
CA ASP A 313 -9.36 15.89 13.53
C ASP A 313 -9.90 15.77 12.11
N LEU A 314 -9.95 14.57 11.56
CA LEU A 314 -10.31 14.30 10.16
C LEU A 314 -11.75 14.74 9.83
N ASN A 315 -12.69 14.66 10.76
CA ASN A 315 -14.07 15.10 10.53
C ASN A 315 -14.21 16.62 10.55
N LEU A 316 -13.51 17.28 11.49
CA LEU A 316 -13.49 18.74 11.54
C LEU A 316 -12.83 19.33 10.30
N VAL A 317 -11.77 18.66 9.81
CA VAL A 317 -11.15 18.97 8.51
C VAL A 317 -12.16 18.76 7.39
N ALA A 318 -12.90 17.65 7.36
CA ALA A 318 -13.89 17.39 6.32
C ALA A 318 -14.95 18.52 6.25
N HIS A 319 -15.43 19.02 7.40
CA HIS A 319 -16.35 20.16 7.43
C HIS A 319 -15.72 21.42 6.86
N ALA A 320 -14.49 21.75 7.27
CA ALA A 320 -13.80 22.96 6.82
C ALA A 320 -13.50 22.91 5.31
N TRP A 321 -13.06 21.76 4.77
CA TRP A 321 -12.71 21.62 3.35
C TRP A 321 -13.90 21.37 2.42
N ARG A 322 -15.07 21.06 2.95
CA ARG A 322 -16.27 20.94 2.10
C ARG A 322 -16.55 22.22 1.29
N GLN A 323 -16.25 23.39 1.86
CA GLN A 323 -16.39 24.67 1.16
C GLN A 323 -15.29 24.90 0.10
N LEU A 324 -14.18 24.17 0.18
CA LEU A 324 -13.08 24.26 -0.77
C LEU A 324 -13.16 23.17 -1.87
N ALA A 325 -14.06 22.21 -1.67
CA ALA A 325 -14.20 21.08 -2.60
C ALA A 325 -14.83 21.57 -3.91
N GLU A 326 -14.16 21.27 -5.02
CA GLU A 326 -14.65 21.57 -6.38
C GLU A 326 -15.04 20.26 -7.08
N PRO A 327 -16.11 20.25 -7.90
CA PRO A 327 -16.46 19.09 -8.71
C PRO A 327 -15.33 18.77 -9.72
N ALA A 328 -14.55 17.75 -9.43
CA ALA A 328 -13.34 17.42 -10.19
C ALA A 328 -13.41 16.03 -10.85
N TYR A 329 -14.15 15.09 -10.26
CA TYR A 329 -14.15 13.70 -10.68
C TYR A 329 -15.39 13.35 -11.50
N ASP A 330 -15.20 12.57 -12.54
CA ASP A 330 -16.26 12.04 -13.40
C ASP A 330 -16.87 10.75 -12.81
N PHE A 331 -16.09 10.02 -12.02
CA PHE A 331 -16.52 8.80 -11.31
C PHE A 331 -15.74 8.60 -10.01
N VAL A 332 -16.42 8.17 -8.94
CA VAL A 332 -15.81 7.91 -7.64
C VAL A 332 -16.15 6.52 -7.15
N VAL A 333 -15.13 5.80 -6.70
CA VAL A 333 -15.25 4.52 -5.98
C VAL A 333 -14.82 4.73 -4.54
N ILE A 334 -15.67 4.34 -3.58
CA ILE A 334 -15.34 4.32 -2.15
C ILE A 334 -15.33 2.87 -1.68
N ASP A 335 -14.14 2.36 -1.35
CA ASP A 335 -13.98 1.00 -0.83
C ASP A 335 -13.87 1.01 0.70
N GLU A 336 -14.37 -0.06 1.34
CA GLU A 336 -14.52 -0.17 2.79
C GLU A 336 -15.33 1.00 3.38
N VAL A 337 -16.44 1.32 2.72
CA VAL A 337 -17.28 2.50 3.04
C VAL A 337 -17.74 2.54 4.50
N GLN A 338 -17.84 1.40 5.18
CA GLN A 338 -18.21 1.32 6.59
C GLN A 338 -17.15 1.93 7.54
N ASP A 339 -15.97 2.28 7.04
CA ASP A 339 -14.91 2.94 7.82
C ASP A 339 -14.96 4.47 7.74
N PHE A 340 -15.86 5.00 6.92
CA PHE A 340 -16.03 6.43 6.74
C PHE A 340 -17.18 6.98 7.59
N THR A 341 -16.98 8.19 8.11
CA THR A 341 -18.08 8.95 8.69
C THR A 341 -18.90 9.62 7.60
N ASN A 342 -20.15 10.01 7.93
CA ASN A 342 -20.99 10.72 6.97
C ASN A 342 -20.41 12.08 6.54
N ALA A 343 -19.67 12.77 7.43
CA ALA A 343 -18.94 14.00 7.10
C ALA A 343 -17.88 13.76 6.02
N GLN A 344 -17.12 12.66 6.16
CA GLN A 344 -16.09 12.26 5.20
C GLN A 344 -16.70 11.87 3.85
N LEU A 345 -17.77 11.07 3.87
CA LEU A 345 -18.50 10.69 2.66
C LEU A 345 -19.06 11.91 1.93
N ALA A 346 -19.68 12.83 2.66
CA ALA A 346 -20.22 14.06 2.08
C ALA A 346 -19.15 14.91 1.40
N LEU A 347 -17.94 14.99 1.99
CA LEU A 347 -16.82 15.69 1.36
C LEU A 347 -16.36 15.01 0.07
N ILE A 348 -16.20 13.68 0.09
CA ILE A 348 -15.77 12.93 -1.11
C ILE A 348 -16.79 13.12 -2.24
N LEU A 349 -18.07 12.98 -1.93
CA LEU A 349 -19.14 13.07 -2.92
C LEU A 349 -19.34 14.50 -3.46
N ALA A 350 -19.00 15.53 -2.67
CA ALA A 350 -19.01 16.92 -3.15
C ALA A 350 -17.99 17.16 -4.28
N THR A 351 -17.03 16.29 -4.48
CA THR A 351 -16.05 16.39 -5.57
C THR A 351 -16.52 15.76 -6.89
N LEU A 352 -17.71 15.13 -6.92
CA LEU A 352 -18.30 14.57 -8.13
C LEU A 352 -18.91 15.65 -9.02
N LYS A 353 -18.63 15.59 -10.33
CA LYS A 353 -19.30 16.42 -11.34
C LYS A 353 -20.77 16.03 -11.53
N ASN A 354 -21.05 14.71 -11.47
CA ASN A 354 -22.41 14.18 -11.47
C ASN A 354 -22.64 13.40 -10.17
N PRO A 355 -23.53 13.83 -9.28
CA PRO A 355 -23.79 13.19 -7.99
C PRO A 355 -24.20 11.71 -8.06
N LYS A 356 -24.60 11.21 -9.23
CA LYS A 356 -25.00 9.81 -9.44
C LYS A 356 -23.85 8.90 -9.94
N HIS A 357 -22.68 9.42 -10.24
CA HIS A 357 -21.56 8.65 -10.80
C HIS A 357 -20.62 8.10 -9.72
N PHE A 358 -21.14 7.22 -8.86
CA PHE A 358 -20.34 6.59 -7.81
C PHE A 358 -20.59 5.08 -7.68
N LEU A 359 -19.64 4.42 -7.04
CA LEU A 359 -19.75 3.05 -6.54
C LEU A 359 -19.27 3.02 -5.09
N LEU A 360 -20.12 2.54 -4.19
CA LEU A 360 -19.78 2.30 -2.78
C LEU A 360 -19.64 0.80 -2.55
N CYS A 361 -18.62 0.41 -1.78
CA CYS A 361 -18.33 -0.98 -1.50
C CYS A 361 -17.99 -1.15 -0.02
N GLY A 362 -18.58 -2.15 0.65
CA GLY A 362 -18.35 -2.34 2.06
C GLY A 362 -18.91 -3.63 2.66
N ASP A 363 -18.59 -3.86 3.94
CA ASP A 363 -19.05 -5.00 4.73
C ASP A 363 -19.90 -4.55 5.91
N ALA A 364 -21.18 -4.91 5.87
CA ALA A 364 -22.13 -4.57 6.92
C ALA A 364 -21.85 -5.27 8.27
N HIS A 365 -21.11 -6.38 8.25
CA HIS A 365 -20.79 -7.18 9.44
C HIS A 365 -19.48 -6.73 10.13
N GLN A 366 -18.65 -5.90 9.48
CA GLN A 366 -17.38 -5.39 10.00
C GLN A 366 -17.45 -3.97 10.55
N ILE A 367 -18.63 -3.47 10.91
CA ILE A 367 -18.80 -2.17 11.55
C ILE A 367 -18.35 -2.30 13.01
N VAL A 368 -17.10 -1.95 13.30
CA VAL A 368 -16.52 -1.97 14.65
C VAL A 368 -16.81 -0.66 15.39
N HIS A 369 -17.12 0.40 14.67
CA HIS A 369 -17.50 1.71 15.24
C HIS A 369 -19.03 1.87 15.17
N PRO A 370 -19.77 1.70 16.28
CA PRO A 370 -21.22 1.56 16.26
C PRO A 370 -21.97 2.79 15.74
N ASN A 371 -21.33 3.94 15.71
CA ASN A 371 -21.97 5.22 15.41
C ASN A 371 -21.51 5.84 14.08
N PHE A 372 -20.51 5.29 13.39
CA PHE A 372 -19.92 5.93 12.22
C PHE A 372 -20.73 5.72 10.95
N PHE A 373 -21.31 4.55 10.77
CA PHE A 373 -21.90 4.15 9.52
C PHE A 373 -23.33 3.61 9.68
N SER A 374 -24.23 4.09 8.83
CA SER A 374 -25.59 3.58 8.72
C SER A 374 -26.02 3.62 7.27
N TRP A 375 -26.46 2.49 6.72
CA TRP A 375 -27.00 2.43 5.35
C TRP A 375 -28.19 3.36 5.17
N ALA A 376 -29.02 3.55 6.19
CA ALA A 376 -30.09 4.52 6.17
C ALA A 376 -29.57 5.98 6.04
N ALA A 377 -28.47 6.31 6.70
CA ALA A 377 -27.85 7.63 6.56
C ALA A 377 -27.19 7.81 5.20
N VAL A 378 -26.54 6.77 4.68
CA VAL A 378 -25.99 6.76 3.32
C VAL A 378 -27.11 6.95 2.30
N ARG A 379 -28.22 6.24 2.44
CA ARG A 379 -29.42 6.49 1.61
C ARG A 379 -29.87 7.94 1.72
N ALA A 380 -29.98 8.48 2.90
CA ALA A 380 -30.41 9.87 3.09
C ALA A 380 -29.49 10.90 2.42
N LEU A 381 -28.19 10.62 2.32
CA LEU A 381 -27.24 11.48 1.59
C LEU A 381 -27.50 11.50 0.07
N PHE A 382 -27.99 10.42 -0.49
CA PHE A 382 -28.17 10.26 -1.94
C PHE A 382 -29.59 10.52 -2.45
N TRP A 383 -30.62 10.38 -1.58
CA TRP A 383 -32.03 10.43 -1.99
C TRP A 383 -32.76 11.67 -1.47
N GLN A 384 -32.07 12.68 -0.99
CA GLN A 384 -32.67 13.97 -0.63
C GLN A 384 -32.97 14.87 -1.83
N ASP A 385 -32.77 14.42 -3.05
CA ASP A 385 -33.09 15.23 -4.23
C ASP A 385 -34.61 15.32 -4.47
N ALA A 386 -35.02 16.55 -4.75
CA ALA A 386 -36.33 17.17 -4.78
C ALA A 386 -37.38 16.60 -5.74
N ALA A 387 -37.23 15.39 -6.23
CA ALA A 387 -38.14 14.82 -7.24
C ALA A 387 -39.02 13.65 -6.76
N GLY A 388 -38.90 13.22 -5.49
CA GLY A 388 -39.85 12.20 -4.94
C GLY A 388 -39.88 10.85 -5.68
N GLU A 389 -39.02 10.62 -6.64
CA GLU A 389 -38.89 9.32 -7.31
C GLU A 389 -38.05 8.41 -6.43
N ASP A 390 -38.71 7.37 -5.96
CA ASP A 390 -38.12 6.25 -5.25
C ASP A 390 -37.05 5.62 -6.17
N VAL A 391 -35.80 6.07 -6.07
CA VAL A 391 -34.68 5.45 -6.79
C VAL A 391 -34.50 4.07 -6.17
N GLY A 392 -35.15 3.09 -6.79
CA GLY A 392 -35.57 1.84 -6.26
C GLY A 392 -34.51 1.03 -5.51
N SER A 393 -34.99 0.17 -4.64
CA SER A 393 -34.30 -0.93 -3.93
C SER A 393 -33.38 -1.81 -4.79
N GLY A 394 -33.35 -1.60 -6.08
CA GLY A 394 -32.53 -2.35 -7.06
C GLY A 394 -31.06 -1.94 -7.17
N GLN A 395 -30.59 -0.90 -6.49
CA GLN A 395 -29.19 -0.41 -6.60
C GLN A 395 -28.23 -1.04 -5.59
N ILE A 396 -28.73 -1.75 -4.58
CA ILE A 396 -27.90 -2.47 -3.63
C ILE A 396 -27.72 -3.90 -4.12
N ALA A 397 -26.46 -4.32 -4.21
CA ALA A 397 -26.09 -5.68 -4.56
C ALA A 397 -25.39 -6.34 -3.37
N VAL A 398 -25.74 -7.57 -3.06
CA VAL A 398 -25.18 -8.34 -1.96
C VAL A 398 -24.38 -9.50 -2.53
N LEU A 399 -23.09 -9.52 -2.22
CA LEU A 399 -22.18 -10.65 -2.49
C LEU A 399 -22.14 -11.53 -1.26
N ARG A 400 -22.60 -12.79 -1.35
CA ARG A 400 -22.63 -13.70 -0.18
C ARG A 400 -21.42 -14.62 -0.11
N ALA A 401 -20.79 -14.91 -1.24
CA ALA A 401 -19.68 -15.84 -1.33
C ALA A 401 -18.42 -15.30 -0.63
N ASN A 402 -17.80 -16.13 0.19
CA ASN A 402 -16.51 -15.86 0.84
C ASN A 402 -15.47 -16.86 0.32
N PHE A 403 -14.49 -16.36 -0.39
CA PHE A 403 -13.40 -17.14 -0.97
C PHE A 403 -12.18 -17.24 -0.05
N ARG A 404 -12.20 -16.57 1.09
CA ARG A 404 -11.06 -16.41 2.00
C ARG A 404 -11.04 -17.44 3.10
N ASN A 405 -12.09 -17.43 3.93
CA ASN A 405 -12.14 -18.26 5.12
C ASN A 405 -12.56 -19.69 4.79
N THR A 406 -12.02 -20.64 5.54
CA THR A 406 -12.43 -22.05 5.47
C THR A 406 -13.83 -22.27 6.01
N GLN A 407 -14.41 -23.45 5.73
CA GLN A 407 -15.79 -23.78 6.11
C GLN A 407 -16.02 -23.64 7.62
N SER A 408 -15.14 -24.20 8.45
CA SER A 408 -15.29 -24.15 9.91
C SER A 408 -15.26 -22.71 10.47
N VAL A 409 -14.41 -21.84 9.93
CA VAL A 409 -14.35 -20.43 10.32
C VAL A 409 -15.61 -19.68 9.87
N THR A 410 -16.11 -19.96 8.66
CA THR A 410 -17.34 -19.37 8.14
C THR A 410 -18.56 -19.82 8.96
N ASP A 411 -18.63 -21.09 9.33
CA ASP A 411 -19.76 -21.64 10.10
C ASP A 411 -19.87 -21.01 11.50
N ILE A 412 -18.75 -20.84 12.21
CA ILE A 412 -18.78 -20.19 13.53
C ILE A 412 -19.12 -18.69 13.42
N ALA A 413 -18.60 -18.01 12.38
CA ALA A 413 -18.96 -16.62 12.11
C ALA A 413 -20.47 -16.49 11.81
N ASN A 414 -21.02 -17.36 10.98
CA ASN A 414 -22.45 -17.39 10.69
C ASN A 414 -23.29 -17.67 11.94
N ARG A 415 -22.81 -18.55 12.81
CA ARG A 415 -23.49 -18.82 14.07
C ARG A 415 -23.53 -17.59 14.98
N LEU A 416 -22.44 -16.81 15.01
CA LEU A 416 -22.41 -15.53 15.71
C LEU A 416 -23.40 -14.52 15.10
N LEU A 417 -23.55 -14.49 13.77
CA LEU A 417 -24.52 -13.62 13.10
C LEU A 417 -25.97 -14.00 13.44
N ARG A 418 -26.27 -15.30 13.60
CA ARG A 418 -27.58 -15.76 14.07
C ARG A 418 -27.85 -15.31 15.51
N ILE A 419 -26.85 -15.42 16.41
CA ILE A 419 -26.95 -14.91 17.80
C ILE A 419 -27.24 -13.40 17.78
N LYS A 420 -26.50 -12.64 16.97
CA LYS A 420 -26.71 -11.21 16.79
C LYS A 420 -28.15 -10.90 16.37
N GLN A 421 -28.66 -11.61 15.37
CA GLN A 421 -30.02 -11.40 14.89
C GLN A 421 -31.07 -11.79 15.91
N ALA A 422 -30.90 -12.92 16.62
CA ALA A 422 -31.83 -13.38 17.66
C ALA A 422 -31.96 -12.36 18.77
N ARG A 423 -30.84 -11.76 19.22
CA ARG A 423 -30.80 -10.78 20.31
C ARG A 423 -31.27 -9.39 19.90
N PHE A 424 -30.71 -8.86 18.79
CA PHE A 424 -30.86 -7.45 18.41
C PHE A 424 -31.83 -7.22 17.25
N GLY A 425 -32.27 -8.26 16.56
CA GLY A 425 -32.98 -8.14 15.30
C GLY A 425 -32.11 -7.69 14.15
N SER A 426 -32.72 -7.41 13.02
CA SER A 426 -32.04 -6.90 11.82
C SER A 426 -31.90 -5.37 11.87
N ILE A 427 -30.75 -4.87 11.48
CA ILE A 427 -30.51 -3.43 11.35
C ILE A 427 -31.21 -2.90 10.09
N ASP A 428 -31.03 -3.59 8.98
CA ASP A 428 -31.65 -3.34 7.68
C ASP A 428 -31.86 -4.67 6.93
N ARG A 429 -32.55 -4.63 5.80
CA ARG A 429 -32.83 -5.83 5.00
C ARG A 429 -31.57 -6.33 4.30
N GLU A 430 -30.71 -5.41 3.90
CA GLU A 430 -29.55 -5.68 3.07
C GLU A 430 -28.38 -6.32 3.84
N SER A 431 -28.32 -6.14 5.16
CA SER A 431 -27.34 -6.79 6.05
C SER A 431 -27.85 -8.12 6.64
N SER A 432 -29.05 -8.54 6.30
CA SER A 432 -29.65 -9.78 6.81
C SER A 432 -29.38 -10.95 5.87
N PHE A 433 -28.14 -11.42 5.84
CA PHE A 433 -27.70 -12.60 5.06
C PHE A 433 -26.61 -13.37 5.80
N LEU A 434 -26.52 -14.67 5.52
CA LEU A 434 -25.41 -15.51 5.95
C LEU A 434 -24.35 -15.58 4.86
N VAL A 435 -23.11 -15.80 5.29
CA VAL A 435 -21.94 -15.90 4.42
C VAL A 435 -21.83 -17.30 3.86
N GLU A 436 -21.65 -17.45 2.55
CA GLU A 436 -21.47 -18.72 1.88
C GLU A 436 -19.99 -19.02 1.68
N CYS A 437 -19.51 -20.15 2.22
CA CYS A 437 -18.10 -20.53 2.03
C CYS A 437 -17.87 -21.04 0.61
N ALA A 438 -16.97 -20.36 -0.12
CA ALA A 438 -16.56 -20.75 -1.46
C ALA A 438 -15.12 -21.30 -1.52
N SER A 439 -14.42 -21.39 -0.37
CA SER A 439 -13.00 -21.80 -0.34
C SER A 439 -12.79 -23.31 -0.62
N GLY A 440 -13.78 -24.15 -0.31
CA GLY A 440 -13.70 -25.60 -0.47
C GLY A 440 -12.79 -26.31 0.55
N GLU A 441 -12.21 -25.58 1.52
CA GLU A 441 -11.34 -26.12 2.57
C GLU A 441 -12.07 -26.21 3.91
N ALA A 442 -11.83 -27.29 4.64
CA ALA A 442 -12.52 -27.53 5.92
C ALA A 442 -12.05 -26.55 7.03
N GLY A 443 -10.75 -26.37 7.17
CA GLY A 443 -10.16 -25.58 8.26
C GLY A 443 -10.40 -26.20 9.66
N SER A 444 -10.09 -25.44 10.71
CA SER A 444 -10.37 -25.86 12.08
C SER A 444 -10.70 -24.71 13.01
N VAL A 445 -11.60 -24.97 13.96
CA VAL A 445 -11.91 -24.07 15.07
C VAL A 445 -11.79 -24.84 16.38
N GLN A 446 -10.96 -24.38 17.30
CA GLN A 446 -10.68 -25.05 18.57
C GLN A 446 -10.96 -24.13 19.75
N LEU A 447 -11.55 -24.67 20.81
CA LEU A 447 -11.70 -24.00 22.10
C LEU A 447 -10.77 -24.64 23.11
N LEU A 448 -9.86 -23.87 23.67
CA LEU A 448 -8.84 -24.32 24.62
C LEU A 448 -8.97 -23.57 25.94
N ALA A 449 -8.79 -24.29 27.05
CA ALA A 449 -8.75 -23.65 28.35
C ALA A 449 -7.47 -22.80 28.51
N GLY A 450 -7.58 -21.61 29.09
CA GLY A 450 -6.47 -20.68 29.33
C GLY A 450 -5.47 -21.16 30.42
N LYS A 451 -5.18 -22.46 30.46
CA LYS A 451 -4.22 -23.06 31.42
C LYS A 451 -2.77 -22.79 30.97
N ASP A 452 -1.87 -22.59 31.93
CA ASP A 452 -0.46 -22.26 31.65
C ASP A 452 0.26 -23.27 30.74
N SER A 453 -0.11 -24.56 30.79
CA SER A 453 0.47 -25.58 29.91
C SER A 453 0.07 -25.37 28.44
N ILE A 454 -1.20 -25.04 28.20
CA ILE A 454 -1.77 -24.82 26.86
C ILE A 454 -1.23 -23.52 26.31
N LEU A 455 -1.21 -22.44 27.11
CA LEU A 455 -0.68 -21.16 26.69
C LEU A 455 0.81 -21.21 26.33
N ARG A 456 1.61 -22.05 27.05
CA ARG A 456 3.02 -22.28 26.67
C ARG A 456 3.16 -23.03 25.35
N ASP A 457 2.28 -23.96 25.03
CA ASP A 457 2.30 -24.65 23.72
C ASP A 457 1.90 -23.70 22.59
N LEU A 458 0.88 -22.87 22.79
CA LEU A 458 0.48 -21.81 21.87
C LEU A 458 1.61 -20.78 21.65
N ASP A 459 2.30 -20.36 22.73
CA ASP A 459 3.48 -19.49 22.60
C ASP A 459 4.58 -20.16 21.78
N ALA A 460 4.89 -21.42 22.05
CA ALA A 460 5.93 -22.14 21.33
C ALA A 460 5.66 -22.18 19.80
N ARG A 461 4.42 -22.26 19.39
CA ARG A 461 4.00 -22.28 17.98
C ARG A 461 3.98 -20.89 17.34
N SER A 462 3.53 -19.89 18.07
CA SER A 462 3.33 -18.53 17.54
C SER A 462 4.59 -17.66 17.57
N ARG A 463 5.45 -17.82 18.59
CA ARG A 463 6.58 -16.91 18.86
C ARG A 463 7.60 -16.77 17.74
N ALA A 464 7.75 -17.78 16.88
CA ALA A 464 8.73 -17.80 15.79
C ALA A 464 8.08 -17.89 14.40
N SER A 465 6.78 -17.62 14.28
CA SER A 465 6.03 -17.77 13.04
C SER A 465 5.29 -16.48 12.66
N VAL A 466 5.48 -16.01 11.44
CA VAL A 466 4.72 -14.89 10.86
C VAL A 466 3.28 -15.29 10.47
N HIS A 467 2.97 -16.58 10.52
CA HIS A 467 1.65 -17.11 10.12
C HIS A 467 0.65 -17.15 11.29
N HIS A 468 1.09 -16.83 12.51
CA HIS A 468 0.27 -16.85 13.72
C HIS A 468 0.11 -15.43 14.28
N ALA A 469 -1.13 -15.01 14.51
CA ALA A 469 -1.44 -13.77 15.20
C ALA A 469 -2.23 -14.04 16.46
N VAL A 470 -1.96 -13.26 17.52
CA VAL A 470 -2.73 -13.23 18.76
C VAL A 470 -3.61 -11.99 18.75
N ILE A 471 -4.89 -12.15 18.96
CA ILE A 471 -5.87 -11.05 18.97
C ILE A 471 -6.50 -10.96 20.36
N VAL A 472 -6.54 -9.75 20.88
CA VAL A 472 -7.22 -9.36 22.11
C VAL A 472 -8.30 -8.33 21.82
N LEU A 473 -9.22 -8.14 22.75
CA LEU A 473 -10.37 -7.23 22.52
C LEU A 473 -9.93 -5.78 22.46
N ARG A 474 -9.12 -5.30 23.41
CA ARG A 474 -8.70 -3.91 23.57
C ARG A 474 -7.18 -3.78 23.61
N ASP A 475 -6.67 -2.57 23.41
CA ASP A 475 -5.23 -2.29 23.50
C ASP A 475 -4.65 -2.56 24.88
N GLU A 476 -5.41 -2.31 25.94
CA GLU A 476 -5.04 -2.58 27.33
C GLU A 476 -4.78 -4.06 27.59
N ASP A 477 -5.55 -4.95 26.94
CA ASP A 477 -5.43 -6.40 27.08
C ASP A 477 -4.13 -6.96 26.47
N LYS A 478 -3.45 -6.17 25.61
CA LYS A 478 -2.15 -6.56 25.02
C LYS A 478 -1.08 -6.78 26.08
N LEU A 479 -1.13 -6.09 27.20
CA LEU A 479 -0.19 -6.30 28.31
C LEU A 479 -0.28 -7.72 28.87
N ALA A 480 -1.49 -8.16 29.18
CA ALA A 480 -1.73 -9.54 29.66
C ALA A 480 -1.36 -10.59 28.60
N ALA A 481 -1.60 -10.31 27.33
CA ALA A 481 -1.20 -11.20 26.24
C ALA A 481 0.34 -11.30 26.12
N ARG A 482 1.08 -10.21 26.28
CA ARG A 482 2.55 -10.17 26.23
C ARG A 482 3.22 -10.95 27.40
N GLU A 483 2.55 -11.09 28.50
CA GLU A 483 3.04 -11.95 29.60
C GLU A 483 3.01 -13.44 29.24
N ARG A 484 2.17 -13.81 28.28
CA ARG A 484 1.91 -15.21 27.86
C ARG A 484 2.51 -15.55 26.51
N PHE A 485 2.57 -14.61 25.58
CA PHE A 485 3.01 -14.79 24.21
C PHE A 485 4.18 -13.87 23.88
N ARG A 486 5.24 -14.45 23.33
CA ARG A 486 6.46 -13.74 22.91
C ARG A 486 6.44 -13.33 21.44
N THR A 487 5.37 -13.66 20.70
CA THR A 487 5.22 -13.20 19.32
C THR A 487 5.07 -11.68 19.29
N PRO A 488 5.68 -10.98 18.33
CA PRO A 488 5.41 -9.56 18.10
C PRO A 488 4.04 -9.30 17.45
N LEU A 489 3.38 -10.35 16.93
CA LEU A 489 2.10 -10.25 16.22
C LEU A 489 0.92 -10.35 17.20
N ILE A 490 0.88 -9.39 18.15
CA ILE A 490 -0.23 -9.21 19.08
C ILE A 490 -0.98 -7.94 18.69
N PHE A 491 -2.28 -8.08 18.46
CA PHE A 491 -3.15 -7.00 17.98
C PHE A 491 -4.41 -6.89 18.82
N SER A 492 -4.90 -5.68 18.99
CA SER A 492 -6.31 -5.49 19.36
C SER A 492 -7.22 -5.67 18.13
N VAL A 493 -8.52 -5.85 18.37
CA VAL A 493 -9.51 -6.00 17.29
C VAL A 493 -9.47 -4.81 16.33
N HIS A 494 -9.22 -3.61 16.82
CA HIS A 494 -9.12 -2.42 15.97
C HIS A 494 -7.86 -2.44 15.10
N GLU A 495 -6.75 -2.93 15.64
CA GLU A 495 -5.49 -3.00 14.91
C GLU A 495 -5.49 -4.11 13.86
N VAL A 496 -6.15 -5.24 14.13
CA VAL A 496 -6.14 -6.39 13.22
C VAL A 496 -7.06 -6.21 12.01
N LYS A 497 -7.88 -5.17 12.00
CA LYS A 497 -8.75 -4.87 10.86
C LYS A 497 -7.92 -4.64 9.60
N GLY A 498 -8.29 -5.31 8.50
CA GLY A 498 -7.54 -5.28 7.24
C GLY A 498 -6.34 -6.24 7.18
N LEU A 499 -6.01 -6.93 8.31
CA LEU A 499 -5.00 -7.98 8.36
C LEU A 499 -5.65 -9.36 8.19
N GLU A 500 -4.85 -10.34 7.82
CA GLU A 500 -5.24 -11.75 7.66
C GLU A 500 -4.05 -12.63 8.00
N TYR A 501 -4.34 -13.72 8.73
CA TYR A 501 -3.32 -14.70 9.10
C TYR A 501 -3.85 -16.12 8.90
N PRO A 502 -3.02 -17.07 8.47
CA PRO A 502 -3.41 -18.48 8.39
C PRO A 502 -3.96 -18.99 9.70
N HIS A 503 -3.32 -18.65 10.82
CA HIS A 503 -3.68 -19.12 12.15
C HIS A 503 -3.87 -17.94 13.12
N VAL A 504 -5.02 -17.89 13.77
CA VAL A 504 -5.37 -16.82 14.71
C VAL A 504 -5.70 -17.41 16.06
N ILE A 505 -5.13 -16.80 17.12
CA ILE A 505 -5.39 -17.11 18.51
C ILE A 505 -6.16 -15.92 19.11
N LEU A 506 -7.41 -16.16 19.50
CA LEU A 506 -8.19 -15.20 20.30
C LEU A 506 -7.90 -15.45 21.76
N PHE A 507 -7.23 -14.52 22.42
CA PHE A 507 -6.82 -14.68 23.81
C PHE A 507 -7.74 -13.92 24.75
N ASN A 508 -8.47 -14.66 25.60
CA ASN A 508 -9.43 -14.12 26.60
C ASN A 508 -10.39 -13.06 26.04
N LEU A 509 -10.74 -13.17 24.76
CA LEU A 509 -11.55 -12.15 24.09
C LEU A 509 -12.97 -12.12 24.68
N ILE A 510 -13.53 -13.29 25.00
CA ILE A 510 -14.86 -13.41 25.62
C ILE A 510 -14.73 -13.27 27.14
N SER A 511 -13.76 -13.94 27.77
CA SER A 511 -13.54 -13.92 29.20
C SER A 511 -13.16 -12.54 29.72
N GLY A 512 -12.43 -11.73 28.95
CA GLY A 512 -12.02 -10.36 29.30
C GLY A 512 -13.18 -9.35 29.35
N ALA A 513 -14.28 -9.63 28.63
CA ALA A 513 -15.51 -8.83 28.66
C ALA A 513 -16.72 -9.70 29.01
N ARG A 514 -16.57 -10.51 30.06
CA ARG A 514 -17.53 -11.54 30.48
C ARG A 514 -18.96 -11.02 30.61
N ALA A 515 -19.15 -9.91 31.30
CA ALA A 515 -20.47 -9.35 31.54
C ALA A 515 -21.17 -8.89 30.25
N ASP A 516 -20.41 -8.25 29.37
CA ASP A 516 -20.91 -7.73 28.09
C ASP A 516 -21.34 -8.87 27.17
N TYR A 517 -20.51 -9.92 27.06
CA TYR A 517 -20.83 -11.10 26.27
C TYR A 517 -21.97 -11.95 26.89
N ALA A 518 -22.11 -11.95 28.20
CA ALA A 518 -23.24 -12.61 28.87
C ALA A 518 -24.56 -11.91 28.54
N GLU A 519 -24.58 -10.58 28.51
CA GLU A 519 -25.75 -9.79 28.12
C GLU A 519 -26.18 -10.05 26.66
N ILE A 520 -25.24 -10.31 25.77
CA ILE A 520 -25.51 -10.72 24.37
C ILE A 520 -26.28 -12.07 24.33
N CYS A 521 -26.05 -12.95 25.29
CA CYS A 521 -26.70 -14.25 25.36
C CYS A 521 -28.10 -14.22 25.98
N HIS A 522 -28.50 -13.11 26.60
CA HIS A 522 -29.78 -12.97 27.25
C HIS A 522 -30.93 -13.22 26.28
N ASP A 523 -31.92 -14.04 26.66
CA ASP A 523 -33.07 -14.42 25.82
C ASP A 523 -32.74 -15.07 24.46
N VAL A 524 -31.53 -15.58 24.24
CA VAL A 524 -31.14 -16.34 23.07
C VAL A 524 -31.06 -17.84 23.41
N SER A 525 -31.83 -18.64 22.70
CA SER A 525 -31.85 -20.09 22.85
C SER A 525 -31.26 -20.82 21.64
N PRO A 526 -30.76 -22.05 21.76
CA PRO A 526 -30.31 -22.86 20.63
C PRO A 526 -31.37 -23.00 19.52
N ALA A 527 -32.67 -23.00 19.87
CA ALA A 527 -33.76 -23.06 18.92
C ALA A 527 -33.87 -21.85 18.00
N ASP A 528 -33.43 -20.67 18.48
CA ASP A 528 -33.41 -19.43 17.69
C ASP A 528 -32.30 -19.44 16.62
N LEU A 529 -31.35 -20.39 16.67
CA LEU A 529 -30.16 -20.47 15.82
C LEU A 529 -30.24 -21.51 14.71
N THR A 530 -31.43 -22.07 14.47
CA THR A 530 -31.63 -23.19 13.51
C THR A 530 -32.04 -22.73 12.11
N SER A 531 -32.30 -21.43 11.90
CA SER A 531 -32.70 -20.93 10.56
C SER A 531 -31.62 -21.13 9.51
N GLU A 532 -32.00 -21.53 8.30
CA GLU A 532 -31.09 -21.74 7.18
C GLU A 532 -30.50 -20.41 6.67
N ASP A 533 -31.29 -19.31 6.69
CA ASP A 533 -30.83 -17.96 6.33
C ASP A 533 -31.35 -16.92 7.35
N LEU A 534 -30.82 -15.72 7.28
CA LEU A 534 -31.28 -14.60 8.09
C LEU A 534 -32.45 -13.91 7.42
N GLU A 535 -33.63 -14.00 8.03
CA GLU A 535 -34.80 -13.22 7.62
C GLU A 535 -34.83 -11.87 8.34
N TYR A 536 -35.35 -10.84 7.65
CA TYR A 536 -35.54 -9.55 8.28
C TYR A 536 -36.49 -9.65 9.46
N ARG A 537 -35.98 -9.49 10.69
CA ARG A 537 -36.76 -9.51 11.93
C ARG A 537 -36.59 -8.22 12.70
N ARG A 538 -37.68 -7.64 13.20
CA ARG A 538 -37.60 -6.51 14.14
C ARG A 538 -37.16 -7.01 15.50
N ALA A 539 -36.39 -6.20 16.24
CA ALA A 539 -35.99 -6.50 17.60
C ALA A 539 -37.20 -6.85 18.46
N ARG A 540 -37.09 -7.90 19.29
CA ARG A 540 -38.14 -8.36 20.20
C ARG A 540 -38.45 -7.29 21.26
N ASP A 541 -37.43 -6.68 21.82
CA ASP A 541 -37.51 -5.59 22.78
C ASP A 541 -37.11 -4.25 22.16
N LYS A 542 -38.06 -3.30 22.14
CA LYS A 542 -37.82 -1.94 21.66
C LYS A 542 -37.54 -0.95 22.80
N SER A 543 -37.75 -1.36 24.06
CA SER A 543 -37.65 -0.52 25.25
C SER A 543 -36.24 -0.47 25.80
N ASP A 544 -35.45 -1.54 25.61
CA ASP A 544 -34.07 -1.61 26.07
C ASP A 544 -33.13 -0.97 25.07
N LYS A 545 -32.72 0.23 25.39
CA LYS A 545 -31.91 1.12 24.56
C LYS A 545 -30.41 1.00 24.79
N SER A 546 -30.02 0.24 25.83
CA SER A 546 -28.61 -0.06 26.14
C SER A 546 -28.02 -1.14 25.21
N LEU A 547 -28.85 -1.90 24.52
CA LEU A 547 -28.47 -3.03 23.69
C LEU A 547 -27.58 -2.67 22.48
N GLU A 548 -27.62 -1.41 22.02
CA GLU A 548 -26.80 -0.99 20.87
C GLU A 548 -25.28 -1.08 21.15
N ILE A 549 -24.88 -0.88 22.42
CA ILE A 549 -23.47 -0.99 22.86
C ILE A 549 -22.95 -2.42 22.64
N TYR A 550 -23.79 -3.41 22.90
CA TYR A 550 -23.41 -4.81 22.80
C TYR A 550 -23.19 -5.29 21.35
N LYS A 551 -23.74 -4.56 20.35
CA LYS A 551 -23.44 -4.83 18.93
C LYS A 551 -21.95 -4.65 18.61
N PHE A 552 -21.29 -3.72 19.31
CA PHE A 552 -19.84 -3.55 19.19
C PHE A 552 -19.10 -4.86 19.51
N TYR A 553 -19.41 -5.49 20.64
CA TYR A 553 -18.76 -6.73 21.06
C TYR A 553 -18.99 -7.88 20.08
N VAL A 554 -20.21 -7.98 19.51
CA VAL A 554 -20.51 -9.00 18.49
C VAL A 554 -19.71 -8.75 17.22
N ASN A 555 -19.68 -7.50 16.76
CA ASN A 555 -18.92 -7.15 15.56
C ASN A 555 -17.41 -7.30 15.78
N ALA A 556 -16.90 -6.94 16.96
CA ALA A 556 -15.50 -7.15 17.36
C ALA A 556 -15.11 -8.64 17.30
N LEU A 557 -15.95 -9.51 17.86
CA LEU A 557 -15.73 -10.95 17.81
C LEU A 557 -15.82 -11.49 16.38
N TYR A 558 -16.77 -11.01 15.57
CA TYR A 558 -16.90 -11.37 14.16
C TYR A 558 -15.64 -10.98 13.36
N VAL A 559 -15.17 -9.74 13.55
CA VAL A 559 -13.94 -9.25 12.90
C VAL A 559 -12.76 -10.12 13.32
N ALA A 560 -12.58 -10.38 14.62
CA ALA A 560 -11.48 -11.19 15.13
C ALA A 560 -11.48 -12.61 14.56
N MET A 561 -12.65 -13.27 14.53
CA MET A 561 -12.81 -14.63 13.99
C MET A 561 -12.47 -14.68 12.49
N THR A 562 -12.97 -13.72 11.72
CA THR A 562 -12.79 -13.69 10.26
C THR A 562 -11.39 -13.26 9.81
N ARG A 563 -10.47 -12.97 10.74
CA ARG A 563 -9.03 -12.78 10.43
C ARG A 563 -8.31 -14.10 10.21
N ALA A 564 -8.84 -15.19 10.74
CA ALA A 564 -8.31 -16.54 10.52
C ALA A 564 -8.68 -17.04 9.13
N VAL A 565 -7.69 -17.44 8.35
CA VAL A 565 -7.91 -18.06 7.05
C VAL A 565 -8.15 -19.56 7.22
N GLU A 566 -7.29 -20.27 7.96
CA GLU A 566 -7.27 -21.72 8.07
C GLU A 566 -7.68 -22.21 9.45
N THR A 567 -7.09 -21.64 10.51
CA THR A 567 -7.28 -22.14 11.87
C THR A 567 -7.60 -21.01 12.85
N LEU A 568 -8.65 -21.18 13.60
CA LEU A 568 -9.07 -20.29 14.67
C LEU A 568 -8.98 -21.02 16.01
N VAL A 569 -8.23 -20.47 16.96
CA VAL A 569 -8.13 -20.97 18.33
C VAL A 569 -8.71 -19.94 19.28
N LEU A 570 -9.69 -20.31 20.08
CA LEU A 570 -10.18 -19.51 21.21
C LEU A 570 -9.52 -20.04 22.48
N ALA A 571 -8.67 -19.23 23.11
CA ALA A 571 -8.01 -19.55 24.38
C ALA A 571 -8.67 -18.72 25.49
N GLU A 572 -9.56 -19.32 26.25
CA GLU A 572 -10.45 -18.64 27.21
C GLU A 572 -10.22 -19.13 28.63
N SER A 573 -10.26 -18.24 29.62
CA SER A 573 -10.16 -18.58 31.04
C SER A 573 -11.50 -19.03 31.63
N ASP A 574 -12.62 -18.53 31.12
CA ASP A 574 -13.97 -18.96 31.51
C ASP A 574 -14.57 -19.92 30.47
N MET A 575 -14.36 -21.19 30.66
CA MET A 575 -14.85 -22.25 29.77
C MET A 575 -16.36 -22.49 29.85
N HIS A 576 -17.02 -21.93 30.87
CA HIS A 576 -18.47 -22.08 31.10
C HIS A 576 -19.30 -20.87 30.64
N HIS A 577 -18.66 -19.93 29.93
CA HIS A 577 -19.37 -18.75 29.43
C HIS A 577 -20.51 -19.16 28.46
N PRO A 578 -21.74 -18.62 28.64
CA PRO A 578 -22.91 -19.06 27.85
C PRO A 578 -22.74 -18.88 26.34
N LEU A 579 -21.97 -17.87 25.90
CA LEU A 579 -21.70 -17.65 24.49
C LEU A 579 -20.96 -18.82 23.85
N LEU A 580 -20.05 -19.48 24.56
CA LEU A 580 -19.33 -20.65 24.04
C LEU A 580 -20.30 -21.80 23.70
N SER A 581 -21.26 -22.02 24.57
CA SER A 581 -22.33 -23.02 24.33
C SER A 581 -23.21 -22.64 23.17
N LEU A 582 -23.63 -21.38 23.05
CA LEU A 582 -24.42 -20.90 21.93
C LEU A 582 -23.64 -20.98 20.60
N LEU A 583 -22.32 -20.77 20.61
CA LEU A 583 -21.45 -20.98 19.46
C LEU A 583 -21.21 -22.48 19.14
N ASN A 584 -21.72 -23.39 19.95
CA ASN A 584 -21.52 -24.83 19.84
C ASN A 584 -20.03 -25.25 19.95
N LEU A 585 -19.27 -24.54 20.75
CA LEU A 585 -17.87 -24.83 21.02
C LEU A 585 -17.77 -25.75 22.24
N LYS A 586 -16.96 -26.79 22.12
CA LYS A 586 -16.61 -27.72 23.23
C LYS A 586 -15.12 -27.65 23.47
N GLU A 587 -14.71 -27.80 24.75
CA GLU A 587 -13.28 -27.88 25.10
C GLU A 587 -12.63 -29.02 24.29
N ASP A 588 -11.58 -28.70 23.57
CA ASP A 588 -10.79 -29.68 22.83
C ASP A 588 -9.73 -30.25 23.78
N ALA A 589 -9.90 -31.51 24.16
CA ALA A 589 -8.96 -32.23 25.02
C ALA A 589 -7.75 -32.81 24.24
N GLY A 590 -7.78 -32.75 22.91
CA GLY A 590 -6.85 -33.46 22.02
C GLY A 590 -5.51 -32.76 21.76
N GLY A 591 -5.28 -31.58 22.33
CA GLY A 591 -4.08 -30.78 22.00
C GLY A 591 -4.06 -30.22 20.60
N LEU A 592 -3.12 -29.29 20.35
CA LEU A 592 -3.01 -28.61 19.03
C LEU A 592 -2.45 -29.55 17.98
N SER A 593 -3.18 -29.77 16.90
CA SER A 593 -2.71 -30.47 15.71
C SER A 593 -1.86 -29.55 14.83
N GLY A 594 -0.77 -30.06 14.25
CA GLY A 594 0.11 -29.38 13.29
C GLY A 594 1.55 -29.18 13.76
N ALA A 595 2.48 -29.15 12.83
CA ALA A 595 3.90 -28.94 13.11
C ALA A 595 4.19 -27.45 13.44
N THR A 596 5.13 -27.20 14.35
CA THR A 596 5.63 -25.86 14.62
C THR A 596 6.41 -25.36 13.40
N GLN A 597 5.94 -24.32 12.77
CA GLN A 597 6.57 -23.73 11.57
C GLN A 597 7.36 -22.50 12.00
N THR A 598 8.69 -22.55 11.89
CA THR A 598 9.56 -21.42 12.18
C THR A 598 9.76 -20.60 10.91
N SER A 599 9.47 -19.32 10.97
CA SER A 599 9.66 -18.41 9.86
C SER A 599 11.11 -17.93 9.73
N THR A 600 11.52 -17.72 8.51
CA THR A 600 12.84 -17.19 8.17
C THR A 600 12.97 -15.71 8.52
N ARG A 601 14.21 -15.23 8.65
CA ARG A 601 14.47 -13.80 8.84
C ARG A 601 13.89 -12.96 7.69
N GLN A 602 13.89 -13.49 6.48
CA GLN A 602 13.31 -12.83 5.30
C GLN A 602 11.79 -12.66 5.43
N GLU A 603 11.06 -13.69 5.86
CA GLU A 603 9.62 -13.61 6.08
C GLU A 603 9.29 -12.57 7.17
N TRP A 604 10.07 -12.53 8.26
CA TRP A 604 9.93 -11.50 9.29
C TRP A 604 10.20 -10.08 8.76
N ALA A 605 11.19 -9.90 7.87
CA ALA A 605 11.47 -8.60 7.28
C ALA A 605 10.31 -8.12 6.38
N LEU A 606 9.73 -9.03 5.59
CA LEU A 606 8.57 -8.73 4.75
C LEU A 606 7.33 -8.40 5.58
N GLU A 607 7.08 -9.15 6.67
CA GLU A 607 5.96 -8.88 7.57
C GLU A 607 6.13 -7.53 8.29
N ALA A 608 7.33 -7.21 8.78
CA ALA A 608 7.61 -5.91 9.37
C ALA A 608 7.31 -4.78 8.37
N ARG A 609 7.74 -4.93 7.12
CA ARG A 609 7.48 -3.94 6.07
C ARG A 609 5.99 -3.79 5.76
N LYS A 610 5.27 -4.90 5.65
CA LYS A 610 3.81 -4.91 5.47
C LYS A 610 3.10 -4.14 6.60
N LEU A 611 3.47 -4.41 7.85
CA LEU A 611 2.91 -3.75 9.02
C LEU A 611 3.23 -2.26 9.08
N GLU A 612 4.44 -1.85 8.70
CA GLU A 612 4.80 -0.43 8.55
C GLU A 612 3.91 0.30 7.55
N LEU A 613 3.68 -0.28 6.38
CA LEU A 613 2.80 0.28 5.35
C LEU A 613 1.34 0.39 5.81
N GLN A 614 0.92 -0.50 6.72
CA GLN A 614 -0.40 -0.49 7.34
C GLN A 614 -0.49 0.41 8.60
N GLY A 615 0.60 1.10 8.95
CA GLY A 615 0.65 1.98 10.12
C GLY A 615 0.78 1.25 11.46
N LYS A 616 1.08 -0.07 11.47
CA LYS A 616 1.25 -0.89 12.67
C LYS A 616 2.70 -0.80 13.18
N GLN A 617 3.10 0.40 13.58
CA GLN A 617 4.50 0.73 13.91
C GLN A 617 5.02 -0.04 15.14
N GLU A 618 4.16 -0.33 16.12
CA GLU A 618 4.52 -1.05 17.34
C GLU A 618 4.98 -2.48 17.02
N GLN A 619 4.17 -3.22 16.27
CA GLN A 619 4.45 -4.60 15.88
C GLN A 619 5.65 -4.67 14.94
N ALA A 620 5.73 -3.78 13.96
CA ALA A 620 6.86 -3.70 13.05
C ALA A 620 8.18 -3.43 13.80
N ARG A 621 8.17 -2.53 14.79
CA ARG A 621 9.33 -2.26 15.65
C ARG A 621 9.70 -3.50 16.47
N SER A 622 8.74 -4.14 17.09
CA SER A 622 8.96 -5.35 17.88
C SER A 622 9.58 -6.48 17.04
N ILE A 623 9.14 -6.66 15.79
CA ILE A 623 9.77 -7.60 14.86
C ILE A 623 11.23 -7.21 14.61
N ARG A 624 11.52 -5.94 14.35
CA ARG A 624 12.88 -5.47 14.09
C ARG A 624 13.80 -5.70 15.28
N GLU A 625 13.32 -5.43 16.48
CA GLU A 625 14.09 -5.60 17.72
C GLU A 625 14.32 -7.07 18.08
N THR A 626 13.36 -7.95 17.76
CA THR A 626 13.41 -9.36 18.18
C THR A 626 14.09 -10.26 17.14
N PHE A 627 13.74 -10.11 15.85
CA PHE A 627 14.14 -11.03 14.77
C PHE A 627 15.13 -10.45 13.78
N LEU A 628 15.20 -9.12 13.67
CA LEU A 628 16.02 -8.42 12.69
C LEU A 628 17.19 -7.66 13.34
N THR A 629 17.67 -8.12 14.48
CA THR A 629 18.88 -7.58 15.09
C THR A 629 20.11 -7.91 14.24
N PHE A 630 20.85 -6.87 13.87
CA PHE A 630 22.03 -6.98 13.03
C PHE A 630 23.27 -6.50 13.80
N LYS A 631 24.43 -7.01 13.41
CA LYS A 631 25.69 -6.51 13.91
C LYS A 631 25.94 -5.11 13.37
N PRO A 632 26.52 -4.19 14.16
CA PRO A 632 26.97 -2.91 13.62
C PRO A 632 28.03 -3.15 12.54
N THR A 633 28.03 -2.30 11.51
CA THR A 633 29.06 -2.35 10.47
C THR A 633 30.44 -2.04 11.07
N PRO A 634 31.51 -2.76 10.65
CA PRO A 634 32.86 -2.48 11.15
C PRO A 634 33.47 -1.20 10.56
N TRP A 635 32.76 -0.51 9.71
CA TRP A 635 33.13 0.77 9.13
C TRP A 635 32.09 1.84 9.52
N GLN A 636 32.50 3.07 9.52
CA GLN A 636 31.62 4.23 9.61
C GLN A 636 31.30 4.68 8.17
N PRO A 637 30.01 4.71 7.79
CA PRO A 637 29.63 5.24 6.49
C PRO A 637 29.99 6.72 6.36
N TRP A 638 30.36 7.13 5.17
CA TRP A 638 30.52 8.56 4.87
C TRP A 638 29.12 9.20 4.88
N SER A 639 28.96 10.13 5.79
CA SER A 639 27.79 11.01 5.82
C SER A 639 28.27 12.43 5.87
N GLU A 640 27.45 13.37 5.47
CA GLU A 640 27.81 14.79 5.57
C GLU A 640 28.19 15.17 7.00
N THR A 641 27.43 14.70 7.99
CA THR A 641 27.73 14.93 9.41
C THR A 641 29.07 14.35 9.81
N ALA A 642 29.36 13.10 9.42
CA ALA A 642 30.65 12.46 9.72
C ALA A 642 31.82 13.18 9.02
N ILE A 643 31.64 13.61 7.78
CA ILE A 643 32.63 14.32 6.99
C ILE A 643 32.89 15.72 7.58
N ARG A 644 31.86 16.48 7.94
CA ARG A 644 32.02 17.78 8.61
C ARG A 644 32.76 17.67 9.94
N ALA A 645 32.54 16.58 10.69
CA ALA A 645 33.26 16.33 11.94
C ALA A 645 34.75 16.03 11.72
N LEU A 646 35.12 15.33 10.64
CA LEU A 646 36.52 15.00 10.34
C LEU A 646 37.26 16.07 9.52
N GLU A 647 36.54 16.94 8.80
CA GLU A 647 37.07 17.96 7.91
C GLU A 647 38.15 18.83 8.56
N PRO A 648 37.95 19.45 9.77
CA PRO A 648 38.97 20.31 10.39
C PRO A 648 40.30 19.60 10.62
N ARG A 649 40.27 18.31 10.94
CA ARG A 649 41.46 17.48 11.12
C ARG A 649 42.06 17.06 9.78
N ALA A 650 41.25 16.65 8.82
CA ALA A 650 41.69 16.25 7.49
C ALA A 650 42.37 17.40 6.74
N LEU A 651 41.91 18.63 6.93
CA LEU A 651 42.46 19.85 6.33
C LEU A 651 43.61 20.49 7.14
N ASN A 652 44.01 19.91 8.28
CA ASN A 652 45.13 20.38 9.08
C ASN A 652 46.44 19.78 8.52
N ALA A 653 47.34 20.65 8.06
CA ALA A 653 48.66 20.24 7.55
C ALA A 653 49.53 19.52 8.61
N LYS A 654 49.31 19.81 9.90
CA LYS A 654 50.02 19.20 11.01
C LYS A 654 49.47 17.85 11.44
N ASP A 655 48.25 17.46 11.01
CA ASP A 655 47.70 16.13 11.30
C ASP A 655 48.28 15.12 10.31
N PRO A 656 49.06 14.11 10.79
CA PRO A 656 49.72 13.14 9.91
C PRO A 656 48.77 12.08 9.35
N SER A 657 47.47 12.11 9.73
CA SER A 657 46.53 11.05 9.37
C SER A 657 46.17 11.04 7.89
N ALA A 658 46.90 10.28 7.10
CA ALA A 658 46.55 9.98 5.69
C ALA A 658 45.15 9.33 5.53
N LYS A 659 44.72 8.60 6.57
CA LYS A 659 43.36 7.95 6.57
C LYS A 659 42.24 8.98 6.53
N LEU A 660 42.34 10.07 7.34
CA LEU A 660 41.30 11.12 7.34
C LEU A 660 41.27 11.89 6.02
N LYS A 661 42.46 12.23 5.50
CA LYS A 661 42.61 12.91 4.20
C LYS A 661 42.05 12.06 3.05
N ARG A 662 42.31 10.76 3.09
CA ARG A 662 41.77 9.82 2.11
C ARG A 662 40.24 9.73 2.21
N ALA A 663 39.67 9.64 3.41
CA ALA A 663 38.22 9.59 3.61
C ALA A 663 37.54 10.86 3.09
N LEU A 664 38.09 12.04 3.35
CA LEU A 664 37.56 13.30 2.81
C LEU A 664 37.66 13.35 1.28
N MET A 665 38.78 12.90 0.72
CA MET A 665 38.95 12.80 -0.74
C MET A 665 37.99 11.82 -1.39
N ASP A 666 37.86 10.63 -0.81
CA ASP A 666 36.95 9.60 -1.33
C ASP A 666 35.51 10.06 -1.31
N TYR A 667 35.07 10.75 -0.24
CA TYR A 667 33.78 11.41 -0.16
C TYR A 667 33.60 12.48 -1.24
N ALA A 668 34.59 13.34 -1.40
CA ALA A 668 34.58 14.42 -2.38
C ALA A 668 34.44 13.89 -3.83
N LEU A 669 35.18 12.82 -4.17
CA LEU A 669 35.09 12.16 -5.48
C LEU A 669 33.73 11.50 -5.70
N TRP A 670 33.19 10.79 -4.69
CA TRP A 670 31.91 10.08 -4.81
C TRP A 670 30.73 11.04 -4.95
N HIS A 671 30.74 12.11 -4.17
CA HIS A 671 29.68 13.10 -4.11
C HIS A 671 29.91 14.34 -4.97
N SER A 672 30.91 14.32 -5.82
CA SER A 672 31.23 15.44 -6.72
C SER A 672 31.41 16.77 -5.97
N GLN A 673 32.25 16.76 -4.93
CA GLN A 673 32.57 17.92 -4.09
C GLN A 673 34.00 18.42 -4.35
N PRO A 674 34.30 19.08 -5.48
CA PRO A 674 35.67 19.44 -5.89
C PRO A 674 36.38 20.36 -4.89
N LYS A 675 35.62 21.16 -4.14
CA LYS A 675 36.17 22.06 -3.13
C LYS A 675 37.03 21.36 -2.06
N PHE A 676 36.60 20.19 -1.60
CA PHE A 676 37.40 19.42 -0.62
C PHE A 676 38.69 18.87 -1.22
N ILE A 677 38.70 18.54 -2.51
CA ILE A 677 39.93 18.07 -3.19
C ILE A 677 40.92 19.23 -3.28
N GLU A 678 40.47 20.42 -3.66
CA GLU A 678 41.27 21.64 -3.72
C GLU A 678 41.82 21.98 -2.36
N ASP A 679 41.01 22.05 -1.31
CA ASP A 679 41.42 22.35 0.05
C ASP A 679 42.48 21.34 0.57
N LEU A 680 42.32 20.05 0.27
CA LEU A 680 43.29 19.02 0.58
C LEU A 680 44.63 19.26 -0.13
N ALA A 681 44.61 19.58 -1.42
CA ALA A 681 45.81 19.88 -2.19
C ALA A 681 46.56 21.13 -1.68
N GLN A 682 45.83 22.25 -1.49
CA GLN A 682 46.41 23.54 -1.10
C GLN A 682 46.82 23.59 0.36
N ARG A 683 46.01 23.06 1.29
CA ARG A 683 46.22 23.22 2.73
C ARG A 683 47.12 22.13 3.34
N THR A 684 47.13 20.93 2.77
CA THR A 684 47.81 19.79 3.38
C THR A 684 48.88 19.14 2.49
N ASN A 685 48.98 19.60 1.25
CA ASN A 685 49.87 19.01 0.23
C ASN A 685 49.70 17.48 0.11
N PHE A 686 48.47 16.98 0.22
CA PHE A 686 48.17 15.54 0.15
C PHE A 686 48.37 15.02 -1.27
N ASP A 687 49.35 14.15 -1.47
CA ASP A 687 49.84 13.70 -2.80
C ASP A 687 48.71 13.29 -3.75
N ALA A 688 47.70 12.56 -3.26
CA ALA A 688 46.61 12.11 -4.08
C ALA A 688 45.69 13.25 -4.55
N ALA A 689 45.52 14.29 -3.74
CA ALA A 689 44.77 15.47 -4.10
C ALA A 689 45.59 16.40 -5.01
N VAL A 690 46.90 16.56 -4.74
CA VAL A 690 47.82 17.33 -5.59
C VAL A 690 47.93 16.70 -6.99
N ALA A 691 47.94 15.39 -7.11
CA ALA A 691 47.96 14.69 -8.41
C ALA A 691 46.72 14.97 -9.30
N ILE A 692 45.58 15.27 -8.67
CA ILE A 692 44.34 15.62 -9.35
C ILE A 692 44.24 17.14 -9.57
N SER A 693 44.78 17.95 -8.63
CA SER A 693 44.71 19.42 -8.63
C SER A 693 46.07 20.04 -8.46
N PRO A 694 46.97 19.93 -9.45
CA PRO A 694 48.33 20.47 -9.31
C PRO A 694 48.41 22.02 -9.36
N ARG A 695 47.38 22.71 -9.88
CA ARG A 695 47.41 24.15 -10.17
C ARG A 695 46.27 24.99 -9.61
N GLY A 696 45.37 24.38 -8.76
CA GLY A 696 44.34 25.15 -8.08
C GLY A 696 42.93 25.00 -8.64
N PHE A 697 42.01 25.71 -8.02
CA PHE A 697 40.55 25.57 -8.13
C PHE A 697 39.95 25.63 -9.56
N VAL A 698 40.52 26.49 -10.41
CA VAL A 698 39.97 26.75 -11.74
C VAL A 698 40.07 25.50 -12.61
N ASP A 699 41.16 24.75 -12.50
CA ASP A 699 41.42 23.58 -13.32
C ASP A 699 40.53 22.37 -12.88
N ILE A 700 40.34 22.18 -11.56
CA ILE A 700 39.46 21.13 -11.04
C ILE A 700 38.02 21.42 -11.45
N HIS A 701 37.60 22.68 -11.36
CA HIS A 701 36.21 23.06 -11.67
C HIS A 701 35.92 22.92 -13.17
N ALA A 702 36.88 23.26 -14.03
CA ALA A 702 36.79 23.09 -15.45
C ALA A 702 36.74 21.59 -15.84
N ASP A 703 37.65 20.80 -15.27
CA ASP A 703 37.72 19.34 -15.47
C ASP A 703 36.47 18.64 -14.98
N HIS A 704 35.93 19.04 -13.81
CA HIS A 704 34.73 18.51 -13.24
C HIS A 704 33.49 18.82 -14.10
N LEU A 705 33.37 20.06 -14.59
CA LEU A 705 32.32 20.48 -15.50
C LEU A 705 32.39 19.71 -16.82
N SER A 706 33.61 19.55 -17.38
CA SER A 706 33.84 18.79 -18.61
C SER A 706 33.45 17.33 -18.48
N TYR A 707 33.65 16.72 -17.31
CA TYR A 707 33.26 15.36 -17.04
C TYR A 707 31.74 15.16 -17.13
N PHE A 708 30.94 16.05 -16.51
CA PHE A 708 29.49 15.98 -16.53
C PHE A 708 28.87 16.39 -17.86
N ASP A 709 29.49 17.32 -18.56
CA ASP A 709 29.08 17.76 -19.90
C ASP A 709 29.52 16.76 -21.00
N GLY A 710 30.26 15.72 -20.64
CA GLY A 710 30.79 14.74 -21.59
C GLY A 710 31.88 15.25 -22.51
N ARG A 711 32.37 16.49 -22.30
CA ARG A 711 33.34 17.18 -23.17
C ARG A 711 34.78 16.74 -22.92
N ASP A 712 35.15 16.36 -21.70
CA ASP A 712 36.47 15.86 -21.35
C ASP A 712 36.36 14.68 -20.35
N ARG A 713 36.33 13.46 -20.91
CA ARG A 713 36.28 12.22 -20.13
C ARG A 713 37.65 11.76 -19.60
N ASP A 714 38.71 12.42 -20.00
CA ASP A 714 40.09 12.01 -19.72
C ASP A 714 40.83 12.93 -18.75
N SER A 715 40.13 13.89 -18.13
CA SER A 715 40.70 14.74 -17.09
C SER A 715 41.21 13.93 -15.87
N PRO A 716 42.20 14.41 -15.12
CA PRO A 716 42.65 13.73 -13.89
C PRO A 716 41.54 13.48 -12.89
N VAL A 717 40.61 14.44 -12.72
CA VAL A 717 39.45 14.30 -11.83
C VAL A 717 38.50 13.22 -12.35
N ALA A 718 38.17 13.22 -13.65
CA ALA A 718 37.32 12.22 -14.25
C ALA A 718 37.88 10.80 -14.12
N ARG A 719 39.18 10.65 -14.34
CA ARG A 719 39.88 9.36 -14.15
C ARG A 719 39.82 8.89 -12.70
N ALA A 720 40.07 9.80 -11.74
CA ALA A 720 40.00 9.48 -10.31
C ALA A 720 38.58 9.09 -9.88
N MET A 721 37.53 9.80 -10.33
CA MET A 721 36.13 9.46 -10.10
C MET A 721 35.77 8.10 -10.67
N LYS A 722 36.18 7.81 -11.92
CA LYS A 722 35.95 6.54 -12.59
C LYS A 722 36.61 5.36 -11.86
N LEU A 723 37.86 5.54 -11.45
CA LEU A 723 38.62 4.52 -10.67
C LEU A 723 37.95 4.26 -9.32
N GLN A 724 37.54 5.29 -8.60
CA GLN A 724 36.89 5.14 -7.30
C GLN A 724 35.52 4.48 -7.45
N THR A 725 34.71 4.97 -8.40
CA THR A 725 33.39 4.41 -8.68
C THR A 725 33.50 2.94 -9.07
N GLY A 726 34.45 2.60 -9.96
CA GLY A 726 34.69 1.21 -10.35
C GLY A 726 35.08 0.33 -9.16
N ARG A 727 35.96 0.82 -8.26
CA ARG A 727 36.34 0.10 -7.05
C ARG A 727 35.15 -0.18 -6.13
N LEU A 728 34.31 0.82 -5.89
CA LEU A 728 33.17 0.73 -4.98
C LEU A 728 32.02 -0.12 -5.59
N LEU A 729 31.80 -0.03 -6.91
CA LEU A 729 30.76 -0.78 -7.59
C LEU A 729 31.14 -2.21 -7.93
N ARG A 730 32.43 -2.56 -7.93
CA ARG A 730 32.90 -3.88 -8.33
C ARG A 730 32.15 -5.04 -7.69
N PRO A 731 31.97 -5.09 -6.34
CA PRO A 731 31.25 -6.20 -5.70
C PRO A 731 29.78 -6.30 -6.16
N TYR A 732 29.19 -5.17 -6.55
CA TYR A 732 27.78 -5.08 -6.96
C TYR A 732 27.57 -5.32 -8.46
N SER A 733 28.64 -5.27 -9.25
CA SER A 733 28.61 -5.48 -10.71
C SER A 733 28.83 -6.94 -11.10
N GLU A 734 29.33 -7.76 -10.18
CA GLU A 734 29.67 -9.17 -10.44
C GLU A 734 28.41 -10.02 -10.47
N ARG A 735 28.40 -11.07 -11.33
CA ARG A 735 27.32 -12.07 -11.35
C ARG A 735 27.28 -12.91 -10.06
N ALA A 736 28.43 -13.10 -9.42
CA ALA A 736 28.59 -13.85 -8.18
C ALA A 736 28.47 -12.93 -6.96
N PHE A 737 27.29 -12.43 -6.65
CA PHE A 737 27.03 -11.48 -5.56
C PHE A 737 26.74 -12.12 -4.20
N LYS A 738 27.03 -13.42 -4.00
CA LYS A 738 26.91 -14.09 -2.69
C LYS A 738 27.58 -13.33 -1.53
N PRO A 739 28.79 -12.73 -1.70
CA PRO A 739 29.42 -11.97 -0.62
C PRO A 739 28.58 -10.76 -0.16
N VAL A 740 27.96 -10.03 -1.11
CA VAL A 740 27.07 -8.91 -0.79
C VAL A 740 25.87 -9.38 0.02
N LEU A 741 25.25 -10.50 -0.36
CA LEU A 741 24.13 -11.05 0.39
C LEU A 741 24.56 -11.53 1.78
N ALA A 742 25.75 -12.08 1.95
CA ALA A 742 26.29 -12.47 3.24
C ALA A 742 26.54 -11.27 4.17
N GLU A 743 26.98 -10.13 3.62
CA GLU A 743 27.08 -8.87 4.37
C GLU A 743 25.68 -8.37 4.80
N CYS A 744 24.68 -8.48 3.93
CA CYS A 744 23.28 -8.15 4.27
C CYS A 744 22.74 -9.06 5.39
N ASP A 745 23.10 -10.33 5.43
CA ASP A 745 22.72 -11.27 6.48
C ASP A 745 23.35 -10.91 7.83
N LEU A 746 24.55 -10.28 7.83
CA LEU A 746 25.25 -9.84 9.04
C LEU A 746 24.82 -8.46 9.52
N TYR A 747 24.69 -7.49 8.62
CA TYR A 747 24.53 -6.06 8.92
C TYR A 747 23.16 -5.50 8.59
N GLY A 748 22.28 -6.29 7.98
CA GLY A 748 20.96 -5.88 7.50
C GLY A 748 20.97 -5.54 6.01
N VAL A 749 19.82 -5.76 5.35
CA VAL A 749 19.68 -5.53 3.90
C VAL A 749 19.85 -4.06 3.51
N ASP A 750 19.51 -3.13 4.41
CA ASP A 750 19.61 -1.68 4.22
C ASP A 750 20.82 -1.07 4.94
N HIS A 751 21.83 -1.88 5.32
CA HIS A 751 23.04 -1.34 5.95
C HIS A 751 23.70 -0.32 5.03
N ARG A 752 24.38 0.65 5.63
CA ARG A 752 25.12 1.66 4.87
C ARG A 752 26.51 1.14 4.53
N VAL A 753 26.79 1.02 3.25
CA VAL A 753 28.14 0.71 2.74
C VAL A 753 29.06 1.92 2.96
N PRO A 754 30.40 1.79 2.83
CA PRO A 754 31.32 2.89 3.13
C PRO A 754 30.97 4.24 2.49
N CYS A 755 30.39 4.26 1.30
CA CYS A 755 29.99 5.51 0.63
C CYS A 755 28.61 6.06 1.06
N GLY A 756 28.00 5.51 2.12
CA GLY A 756 26.70 5.98 2.65
C GLY A 756 25.46 5.48 1.90
N ALA A 757 25.64 4.81 0.77
CA ALA A 757 24.54 4.20 0.02
C ALA A 757 24.07 2.89 0.67
N THR A 758 22.86 2.40 0.31
CA THR A 758 22.44 1.03 0.63
C THR A 758 22.94 0.05 -0.43
N PRO A 759 23.02 -1.27 -0.14
CA PRO A 759 23.31 -2.29 -1.16
C PRO A 759 22.40 -2.20 -2.38
N LEU A 760 21.12 -1.88 -2.19
CA LEU A 760 20.16 -1.72 -3.28
C LEU A 760 20.50 -0.52 -4.17
N MET A 761 20.91 0.61 -3.61
CA MET A 761 21.38 1.76 -4.39
C MET A 761 22.65 1.43 -5.18
N MET A 762 23.56 0.64 -4.61
CA MET A 762 24.76 0.19 -5.30
C MET A 762 24.43 -0.77 -6.44
N ALA A 763 23.50 -1.71 -6.23
CA ALA A 763 23.00 -2.62 -7.28
C ALA A 763 22.33 -1.85 -8.42
N ALA A 764 21.50 -0.87 -8.10
CA ALA A 764 20.85 0.02 -9.06
C ALA A 764 21.86 0.81 -9.88
N ARG A 765 22.88 1.39 -9.22
CA ARG A 765 23.97 2.12 -9.88
C ARG A 765 24.85 1.21 -10.73
N ALA A 766 25.04 -0.04 -10.31
CA ALA A 766 25.78 -1.04 -11.08
C ALA A 766 24.96 -1.58 -12.29
N GLY A 767 23.64 -1.44 -12.27
CA GLY A 767 22.75 -2.01 -13.27
C GLY A 767 22.55 -3.52 -13.11
N ASN A 768 22.81 -4.06 -11.92
CA ASN A 768 22.68 -5.47 -11.62
C ASN A 768 21.26 -5.82 -11.16
N LEU A 769 20.39 -6.12 -12.13
CA LEU A 769 18.99 -6.48 -11.88
C LEU A 769 18.86 -7.70 -10.95
N ALA A 770 19.64 -8.76 -11.19
CA ALA A 770 19.52 -9.99 -10.39
C ALA A 770 19.86 -9.75 -8.91
N LEU A 771 20.90 -8.93 -8.63
CA LEU A 771 21.20 -8.51 -7.26
C LEU A 771 20.11 -7.62 -6.68
N ALA A 772 19.60 -6.67 -7.45
CA ALA A 772 18.52 -5.80 -7.00
C ALA A 772 17.25 -6.60 -6.66
N GLU A 773 16.87 -7.57 -7.49
CA GLU A 773 15.75 -8.49 -7.22
C GLU A 773 15.99 -9.28 -5.92
N ALA A 774 17.19 -9.86 -5.74
CA ALA A 774 17.53 -10.61 -4.55
C ALA A 774 17.47 -9.74 -3.26
N LEU A 775 17.86 -8.46 -3.35
CA LEU A 775 17.79 -7.51 -2.22
C LEU A 775 16.34 -7.11 -1.93
N VAL A 776 15.52 -6.84 -2.94
CA VAL A 776 14.09 -6.54 -2.78
C VAL A 776 13.34 -7.73 -2.19
N GLN A 777 13.62 -8.95 -2.64
CA GLN A 777 13.07 -10.17 -2.04
C GLN A 777 13.47 -10.36 -0.58
N ARG A 778 14.61 -9.80 -0.14
CA ARG A 778 15.03 -9.76 1.27
C ARG A 778 14.44 -8.60 2.07
N GLY A 779 13.53 -7.83 1.48
CA GLY A 779 12.84 -6.73 2.14
C GLY A 779 13.61 -5.41 2.14
N ALA A 780 14.52 -5.17 1.19
CA ALA A 780 15.20 -3.89 1.05
C ALA A 780 14.20 -2.73 0.90
N ASP A 781 14.46 -1.63 1.59
CA ASP A 781 13.59 -0.46 1.57
C ASP A 781 13.80 0.37 0.29
N LEU A 782 12.83 0.30 -0.62
CA LEU A 782 12.82 1.08 -1.87
C LEU A 782 12.76 2.59 -1.63
N ALA A 783 12.25 3.03 -0.47
CA ALA A 783 12.14 4.43 -0.10
C ALA A 783 13.36 4.95 0.69
N ALA A 784 14.30 4.06 1.05
CA ALA A 784 15.55 4.47 1.68
C ALA A 784 16.29 5.48 0.80
N THR A 785 16.84 6.54 1.42
CA THR A 785 17.56 7.59 0.71
C THR A 785 19.03 7.65 1.15
N ASP A 786 19.90 8.04 0.25
CA ASP A 786 21.27 8.45 0.58
C ASP A 786 21.29 9.85 1.25
N ASP A 787 22.48 10.37 1.57
CA ASP A 787 22.64 11.71 2.18
C ASP A 787 22.10 12.86 1.32
N TYR A 788 21.82 12.61 0.06
CA TYR A 788 21.28 13.60 -0.88
C TYR A 788 19.81 13.33 -1.22
N GLY A 789 19.15 12.50 -0.44
CA GLY A 789 17.75 12.20 -0.62
C GLY A 789 17.43 11.35 -1.87
N HIS A 790 18.43 10.74 -2.50
CA HIS A 790 18.24 9.88 -3.65
C HIS A 790 17.88 8.46 -3.22
N THR A 791 16.76 7.97 -3.73
CA THR A 791 16.38 6.55 -3.63
C THR A 791 17.19 5.71 -4.64
N ALA A 792 17.10 4.38 -4.53
CA ALA A 792 17.73 3.48 -5.52
C ALA A 792 17.27 3.76 -6.95
N TRP A 793 15.98 4.09 -7.15
CA TRP A 793 15.46 4.53 -8.45
C TRP A 793 16.11 5.83 -8.94
N MET A 794 16.20 6.85 -8.10
CA MET A 794 16.85 8.12 -8.46
C MET A 794 18.32 7.94 -8.79
N VAL A 795 19.02 7.04 -8.10
CA VAL A 795 20.41 6.68 -8.40
C VAL A 795 20.52 6.05 -9.80
N ALA A 796 19.60 5.16 -10.19
CA ALA A 796 19.55 4.61 -11.54
C ALA A 796 19.26 5.69 -12.60
N LEU A 797 18.34 6.61 -12.32
CA LEU A 797 18.06 7.76 -13.20
C LEU A 797 19.29 8.67 -13.38
N CYS A 798 20.01 8.98 -12.30
CA CYS A 798 21.25 9.75 -12.39
C CYS A 798 22.26 9.11 -13.34
N ARG A 799 22.40 7.79 -13.26
CA ARG A 799 23.26 7.05 -14.18
C ARG A 799 22.76 7.10 -15.62
N ALA A 800 21.47 6.94 -15.83
CA ALA A 800 20.86 7.00 -17.16
C ALA A 800 21.04 8.36 -17.86
N VAL A 801 21.02 9.45 -17.09
CA VAL A 801 21.32 10.80 -17.62
C VAL A 801 22.78 10.92 -18.05
N ALA A 802 23.70 10.29 -17.32
CA ALA A 802 25.14 10.36 -17.60
C ALA A 802 25.61 9.35 -18.66
N GLU A 803 24.94 8.21 -18.79
CA GLU A 803 25.33 7.07 -19.63
C GLU A 803 24.19 6.67 -20.57
N PRO A 804 24.18 7.14 -21.83
CA PRO A 804 23.13 6.85 -22.81
C PRO A 804 22.87 5.35 -23.03
N GLU A 805 23.91 4.54 -23.11
CA GLU A 805 23.79 3.08 -23.23
C GLU A 805 23.03 2.44 -22.06
N PHE A 806 23.27 2.93 -20.84
CA PHE A 806 22.52 2.47 -19.67
C PHE A 806 21.05 2.92 -19.72
N ALA A 807 20.77 4.12 -20.21
CA ALA A 807 19.40 4.60 -20.39
C ALA A 807 18.60 3.70 -21.33
N GLU A 808 19.23 3.26 -22.43
CA GLU A 808 18.62 2.43 -23.46
C GLU A 808 18.41 0.99 -23.00
N LEU A 809 19.44 0.37 -22.42
CA LEU A 809 19.47 -1.08 -22.17
C LEU A 809 19.26 -1.48 -20.69
N GLY A 810 19.74 -0.66 -19.76
CA GLY A 810 19.81 -1.02 -18.34
C GLY A 810 18.65 -0.47 -17.49
N LEU A 811 18.10 0.69 -17.82
CA LEU A 811 17.11 1.36 -16.98
C LEU A 811 15.74 0.66 -17.02
N GLY A 812 15.34 0.12 -18.16
CA GLY A 812 14.02 -0.49 -18.32
C GLY A 812 13.71 -1.62 -17.33
N PRO A 813 14.57 -2.63 -17.17
CA PRO A 813 14.36 -3.69 -16.18
C PRO A 813 14.33 -3.17 -14.73
N LEU A 814 15.14 -2.17 -14.39
CA LEU A 814 15.16 -1.57 -13.05
C LEU A 814 13.93 -0.72 -12.77
N PHE A 815 13.28 -0.15 -13.80
CA PHE A 815 12.05 0.61 -13.63
C PHE A 815 10.94 -0.23 -13.01
N ASP A 816 10.71 -1.43 -13.50
CA ASP A 816 9.65 -2.30 -13.00
C ASP A 816 9.84 -2.67 -11.52
N LEU A 817 11.11 -2.80 -11.11
CA LEU A 817 11.50 -3.21 -9.76
C LEU A 817 11.58 -2.03 -8.77
N LEU A 818 12.17 -0.91 -9.18
CA LEU A 818 12.60 0.16 -8.27
C LEU A 818 11.75 1.44 -8.35
N ALA A 819 11.12 1.70 -9.51
CA ALA A 819 10.37 2.93 -9.69
C ALA A 819 9.12 2.93 -8.80
N PRO A 820 8.89 3.97 -8.00
CA PRO A 820 7.67 4.07 -7.21
C PRO A 820 6.45 4.14 -8.15
N ALA A 821 5.35 3.51 -7.75
CA ALA A 821 4.11 3.49 -8.53
C ALA A 821 3.55 4.90 -8.77
N ALA A 822 3.79 5.82 -7.84
CA ALA A 822 3.50 7.23 -7.96
C ALA A 822 4.56 8.08 -7.25
N LEU A 823 4.69 9.32 -7.66
CA LEU A 823 5.49 10.34 -7.00
C LEU A 823 4.55 11.33 -6.31
N ASP A 824 4.66 11.42 -4.98
CA ASP A 824 3.88 12.33 -4.16
C ASP A 824 4.65 13.62 -3.93
N VAL A 825 4.10 14.75 -4.38
CA VAL A 825 4.65 16.07 -4.12
C VAL A 825 3.55 17.01 -3.62
N GLN A 826 3.92 17.97 -2.79
CA GLN A 826 3.04 19.06 -2.39
C GLN A 826 3.45 20.31 -3.15
N THR A 827 2.49 20.95 -3.81
CA THR A 827 2.64 22.24 -4.49
C THR A 827 1.41 23.08 -4.27
N ALA A 828 1.54 24.39 -4.09
CA ALA A 828 0.44 25.31 -3.79
C ALA A 828 -0.42 24.83 -2.59
N GLY A 829 0.20 24.18 -1.61
CA GLY A 829 -0.47 23.65 -0.41
C GLY A 829 -1.34 22.42 -0.64
N ARG A 830 -1.25 21.74 -1.80
CA ARG A 830 -2.03 20.56 -2.18
C ARG A 830 -1.12 19.40 -2.56
N LEU A 831 -1.55 18.16 -2.26
CA LEU A 831 -0.92 16.95 -2.78
C LEU A 831 -1.18 16.86 -4.29
N VAL A 832 -0.12 16.63 -5.04
CA VAL A 832 -0.16 16.18 -6.43
C VAL A 832 0.48 14.81 -6.50
N LYS A 833 -0.31 13.80 -6.85
CA LYS A 833 0.15 12.42 -7.02
C LYS A 833 0.33 12.15 -8.50
N LEU A 834 1.58 11.90 -8.91
CA LEU A 834 1.95 11.62 -10.29
C LEU A 834 2.13 10.12 -10.48
N GLU A 835 1.28 9.51 -11.26
CA GLU A 835 1.36 8.10 -11.59
C GLU A 835 2.51 7.83 -12.59
N ARG A 836 3.20 6.68 -12.47
CA ARG A 836 4.39 6.37 -13.28
C ARG A 836 4.18 6.32 -14.80
N HIS A 837 2.93 6.21 -15.27
CA HIS A 837 2.60 6.27 -16.70
C HIS A 837 2.46 7.70 -17.24
N GLN A 838 2.39 8.72 -16.37
CA GLN A 838 2.22 10.12 -16.74
C GLN A 838 3.55 10.75 -17.18
N ALA A 839 3.50 11.66 -18.13
CA ALA A 839 4.69 12.35 -18.61
C ALA A 839 5.34 13.22 -17.53
N GLU A 840 4.52 13.85 -16.70
CA GLU A 840 4.95 14.69 -15.58
C GLU A 840 5.76 13.91 -14.55
N TYR A 841 5.42 12.63 -14.31
CA TYR A 841 6.20 11.75 -13.44
C TYR A 841 7.65 11.64 -13.92
N TRP A 842 7.84 11.37 -15.21
CA TRP A 842 9.17 11.22 -15.80
C TRP A 842 9.96 12.51 -15.77
N LEU A 843 9.33 13.62 -16.16
CA LEU A 843 9.98 14.93 -16.18
C LEU A 843 10.43 15.35 -14.78
N LEU A 844 9.54 15.24 -13.81
CA LEU A 844 9.86 15.61 -12.42
C LEU A 844 10.88 14.65 -11.80
N SER A 845 10.77 13.35 -12.04
CA SER A 845 11.76 12.37 -11.56
C SER A 845 13.16 12.66 -12.10
N LEU A 846 13.29 13.00 -13.40
CA LEU A 846 14.57 13.38 -13.98
C LEU A 846 15.09 14.70 -13.41
N MET A 847 14.23 15.70 -13.23
CA MET A 847 14.62 16.95 -12.61
C MET A 847 15.14 16.74 -11.19
N LEU A 848 14.38 16.01 -10.35
CA LEU A 848 14.76 15.77 -8.94
C LEU A 848 16.04 14.93 -8.85
N ALA A 849 16.18 13.88 -9.65
CA ALA A 849 17.37 13.05 -9.66
C ALA A 849 18.63 13.82 -10.11
N SER A 850 18.48 14.73 -11.09
CA SER A 850 19.61 15.45 -11.68
C SER A 850 19.90 16.81 -11.03
N LEU A 851 19.02 17.31 -10.15
CA LEU A 851 19.10 18.65 -9.61
C LEU A 851 20.42 18.90 -8.86
N LYS A 852 20.87 17.94 -8.07
CA LYS A 852 22.16 18.03 -7.36
C LYS A 852 23.33 18.06 -8.32
N ILE A 853 23.37 17.15 -9.30
CA ILE A 853 24.48 17.02 -10.22
C ILE A 853 24.64 18.33 -11.01
N GLN A 854 23.56 18.83 -11.57
CA GLN A 854 23.58 20.07 -12.35
C GLN A 854 23.80 21.31 -11.47
N GLY A 855 23.24 21.36 -10.27
CA GLY A 855 23.49 22.43 -9.33
C GLY A 855 24.94 22.52 -8.88
N SER A 856 25.69 21.41 -8.83
CA SER A 856 27.10 21.40 -8.48
C SER A 856 28.03 21.74 -9.65
N THR A 857 27.58 21.55 -10.90
CA THR A 857 28.42 21.64 -12.10
C THR A 857 28.16 22.86 -12.96
N MET A 858 26.95 23.45 -12.92
CA MET A 858 26.53 24.53 -13.81
C MET A 858 26.41 25.89 -13.09
N VAL A 859 27.49 26.31 -12.48
CA VAL A 859 27.57 27.69 -11.98
C VAL A 859 28.13 28.58 -13.09
N ASP A 860 27.26 29.30 -13.81
CA ASP A 860 27.74 30.31 -14.77
C ASP A 860 28.46 31.45 -14.05
N ARG A 861 29.58 31.88 -14.59
CA ARG A 861 30.29 33.05 -14.08
C ARG A 861 29.54 34.29 -14.52
N ASP A 862 28.97 35.00 -13.55
CA ASP A 862 28.64 36.40 -13.74
C ASP A 862 29.90 37.27 -13.48
N HIS A 863 29.69 38.58 -13.53
CA HIS A 863 30.76 39.57 -13.24
C HIS A 863 31.35 39.47 -11.82
N SER A 864 30.72 38.69 -10.90
CA SER A 864 31.20 38.41 -9.55
C SER A 864 32.01 37.12 -9.44
N GLY A 865 32.13 36.35 -10.54
CA GLY A 865 32.91 35.12 -10.60
C GLY A 865 32.17 33.85 -10.21
N TYR A 866 30.86 33.94 -9.96
CA TYR A 866 30.03 32.79 -9.65
C TYR A 866 29.20 32.36 -10.86
N ARG A 867 29.03 31.03 -11.02
CA ARG A 867 28.15 30.47 -12.03
C ARG A 867 26.80 30.10 -11.39
N TYR A 868 25.71 30.28 -12.11
CA TYR A 868 24.36 29.96 -11.64
C TYR A 868 23.76 28.84 -12.48
N PHE A 869 23.06 27.92 -11.83
CA PHE A 869 22.25 26.96 -12.52
C PHE A 869 20.99 27.63 -13.10
N ARG A 870 20.81 27.59 -14.41
CA ARG A 870 19.72 28.27 -15.10
C ARG A 870 18.42 27.47 -15.14
N GLY A 871 18.40 26.23 -14.67
CA GLY A 871 17.27 25.31 -14.75
C GLY A 871 17.43 24.29 -15.87
N PHE A 872 16.43 23.42 -15.97
CA PHE A 872 16.35 22.37 -16.96
C PHE A 872 15.76 22.91 -18.26
N PHE A 873 16.38 22.65 -19.38
CA PHE A 873 15.83 23.02 -20.70
C PHE A 873 15.21 21.81 -21.39
N ALA A 874 14.17 22.07 -22.21
CA ALA A 874 13.35 21.03 -22.82
C ALA A 874 14.17 20.02 -23.63
N ASP A 875 15.17 20.48 -24.42
CA ASP A 875 16.01 19.59 -25.23
C ASP A 875 16.90 18.68 -24.40
N GLY A 876 17.40 19.16 -23.25
CA GLY A 876 18.18 18.33 -22.33
C GLY A 876 17.36 17.22 -21.69
N LEU A 877 16.13 17.52 -21.30
CA LEU A 877 15.19 16.51 -20.80
C LEU A 877 14.82 15.50 -21.89
N MET A 878 14.56 16.02 -23.12
CA MET A 878 14.20 15.18 -24.26
C MET A 878 15.34 14.21 -24.61
N ALA A 879 16.58 14.67 -24.60
CA ALA A 879 17.74 13.84 -24.95
C ALA A 879 17.82 12.54 -24.13
N THR A 880 17.47 12.58 -22.84
CA THR A 880 17.40 11.38 -22.00
C THR A 880 16.14 10.56 -22.30
N LEU A 881 14.98 11.21 -22.47
CA LEU A 881 13.70 10.53 -22.70
C LEU A 881 13.64 9.79 -24.04
N GLU A 882 14.29 10.31 -25.08
CA GLU A 882 14.38 9.68 -26.40
C GLU A 882 15.14 8.36 -26.40
N LEU A 883 16.05 8.17 -25.43
CA LEU A 883 16.83 6.95 -25.28
C LEU A 883 16.06 5.83 -24.55
N LEU A 884 14.96 6.17 -23.88
CA LEU A 884 14.19 5.20 -23.13
C LEU A 884 13.47 4.20 -24.05
N PRO A 885 13.33 2.92 -23.67
CA PRO A 885 12.51 1.96 -24.40
C PRO A 885 11.08 2.46 -24.63
N ASP A 886 10.47 2.08 -25.76
CA ASP A 886 9.13 2.55 -26.15
C ASP A 886 8.05 2.22 -25.10
N ARG A 887 8.19 1.14 -24.37
CA ARG A 887 7.31 0.76 -23.26
C ARG A 887 7.32 1.76 -22.08
N LEU A 888 8.43 2.49 -21.88
CA LEU A 888 8.59 3.49 -20.83
C LEU A 888 8.24 4.90 -21.32
N TRP A 889 8.70 5.24 -22.51
CA TRP A 889 8.45 6.52 -23.14
C TRP A 889 8.05 6.34 -24.60
N ARG A 890 6.75 6.31 -24.85
CA ARG A 890 6.16 6.00 -26.16
C ARG A 890 6.64 6.92 -27.29
N ALA A 891 6.77 6.40 -28.49
CA ALA A 891 7.15 7.16 -29.69
C ALA A 891 6.30 8.40 -29.92
N ALA A 892 4.99 8.34 -29.63
CA ALA A 892 4.09 9.49 -29.74
C ALA A 892 4.47 10.67 -28.82
N ARG A 893 5.15 10.42 -27.71
CA ARG A 893 5.62 11.41 -26.73
C ARG A 893 6.99 11.99 -27.08
N ARG A 894 7.73 11.42 -28.05
CA ARG A 894 9.07 11.83 -28.50
C ARG A 894 9.04 13.07 -29.40
N LYS A 895 8.02 13.92 -29.25
CA LYS A 895 7.87 15.15 -29.99
C LYS A 895 8.10 16.33 -29.06
N ARG A 896 8.96 17.27 -29.47
CA ARG A 896 9.20 18.50 -28.69
C ARG A 896 7.92 19.28 -28.40
N SER A 897 6.97 19.30 -29.35
CA SER A 897 5.67 19.94 -29.16
C SER A 897 4.85 19.31 -28.06
N TYR A 898 4.90 17.97 -27.91
CA TYR A 898 4.26 17.25 -26.81
C TYR A 898 4.89 17.64 -25.46
N LEU A 899 6.22 17.61 -25.38
CA LEU A 899 6.95 17.97 -24.15
C LEU A 899 6.65 19.41 -23.72
N ASN A 900 6.70 20.35 -24.67
CA ASN A 900 6.37 21.76 -24.40
C ASN A 900 4.92 21.92 -23.91
N SER A 901 3.97 21.13 -24.44
CA SER A 901 2.59 21.13 -23.98
C SER A 901 2.47 20.63 -22.54
N VAL A 902 3.19 19.56 -22.18
CA VAL A 902 3.21 19.02 -20.80
C VAL A 902 3.83 20.05 -19.84
N LEU A 903 4.97 20.65 -20.21
CA LEU A 903 5.63 21.67 -19.41
C LEU A 903 4.72 22.89 -19.19
N ALA A 904 4.07 23.40 -20.24
CA ALA A 904 3.17 24.56 -20.15
C ALA A 904 1.91 24.29 -19.31
N ARG A 905 1.35 23.08 -19.37
CA ARG A 905 0.15 22.72 -18.57
C ARG A 905 0.44 22.67 -17.07
N ALA A 906 1.60 22.17 -16.68
CA ALA A 906 1.95 21.98 -15.29
C ALA A 906 2.82 23.10 -14.70
N GLU A 907 2.99 24.22 -15.43
CA GLU A 907 3.68 25.42 -14.93
C GLU A 907 2.85 26.12 -13.84
N VAL A 908 3.49 26.70 -12.82
CA VAL A 908 2.85 27.40 -11.70
C VAL A 908 1.91 28.51 -12.18
N GLY A 909 2.31 29.26 -13.21
CA GLY A 909 1.53 30.33 -13.84
C GLY A 909 0.46 29.86 -14.85
N SER A 910 0.31 28.56 -15.04
CA SER A 910 -0.63 28.02 -16.04
C SER A 910 -2.09 28.29 -15.67
N GLY A 911 -2.87 28.73 -16.65
CA GLY A 911 -4.33 28.84 -16.56
C GLY A 911 -5.08 27.54 -16.91
N TYR A 912 -4.38 26.45 -17.16
CA TYR A 912 -4.97 25.12 -17.40
C TYR A 912 -5.68 24.59 -16.13
N LEU A 913 -6.81 23.93 -16.31
CA LEU A 913 -7.54 23.26 -15.22
C LEU A 913 -7.64 21.76 -15.51
N PRO A 914 -7.25 20.90 -14.53
CA PRO A 914 -6.55 21.21 -13.28
C PRO A 914 -5.05 21.47 -13.51
N ALA A 915 -4.56 22.62 -13.08
CA ALA A 915 -3.12 22.91 -13.16
C ALA A 915 -2.38 22.20 -12.01
N ARG A 916 -1.42 21.34 -12.34
CA ARG A 916 -0.63 20.61 -11.32
C ARG A 916 0.44 21.47 -10.65
N LYS A 917 0.80 22.60 -11.22
CA LYS A 917 1.73 23.61 -10.67
C LYS A 917 3.07 23.03 -10.22
N LEU A 918 3.67 22.17 -11.04
CA LEU A 918 4.84 21.38 -10.67
C LEU A 918 6.16 22.13 -10.83
N TRP A 919 6.23 23.09 -11.74
CA TRP A 919 7.47 23.80 -12.04
C TRP A 919 7.24 25.27 -12.39
N GLU A 920 8.30 26.03 -12.21
CA GLU A 920 8.38 27.44 -12.59
C GLU A 920 9.30 27.60 -13.80
N ARG A 921 8.93 28.52 -14.69
CA ARG A 921 9.81 28.96 -15.78
C ARG A 921 10.74 30.06 -15.24
N TRP A 922 12.02 29.75 -15.11
CA TRP A 922 13.00 30.72 -14.62
C TRP A 922 13.54 31.65 -15.71
N ASN A 923 13.73 31.11 -16.92
CA ASN A 923 14.14 31.83 -18.12
C ASN A 923 13.41 31.25 -19.34
N ASN A 924 13.55 31.88 -20.50
CA ASN A 924 12.97 31.36 -21.75
C ASN A 924 13.47 29.93 -22.02
N GLY A 925 12.58 28.94 -21.92
CA GLY A 925 12.86 27.54 -22.16
C GLY A 925 13.51 26.77 -20.99
N TYR A 926 13.70 27.40 -19.83
CA TYR A 926 14.28 26.76 -18.62
C TYR A 926 13.27 26.64 -17.50
N TYR A 927 13.18 25.45 -16.93
CA TYR A 927 12.21 25.09 -15.89
C TYR A 927 12.92 24.57 -14.64
N MET A 928 12.33 24.83 -13.48
CA MET A 928 12.75 24.31 -12.19
C MET A 928 11.55 23.75 -11.43
N PRO A 929 11.71 22.76 -10.56
CA PRO A 929 10.65 22.39 -9.61
C PRO A 929 10.12 23.66 -8.91
N ALA A 930 8.81 23.70 -8.64
CA ALA A 930 8.18 24.84 -7.99
C ALA A 930 8.86 25.13 -6.63
N ARG A 931 9.02 26.42 -6.28
CA ARG A 931 9.76 26.84 -5.06
C ARG A 931 9.11 26.34 -3.78
N ASP A 932 7.81 26.25 -3.77
CA ASP A 932 7.02 25.77 -2.64
C ASP A 932 6.84 24.25 -2.68
N MET A 933 7.55 23.55 -3.57
CA MET A 933 7.45 22.09 -3.66
C MET A 933 8.04 21.42 -2.45
N HIS A 934 7.25 20.53 -1.85
CA HIS A 934 7.69 19.60 -0.82
C HIS A 934 7.57 18.18 -1.34
N VAL A 935 8.43 17.32 -0.85
CA VAL A 935 8.35 15.86 -1.08
C VAL A 935 8.04 15.14 0.21
N ARG A 936 7.37 14.01 0.11
CA ARG A 936 7.05 13.18 1.27
C ARG A 936 8.31 12.45 1.75
N ARG A 937 8.60 12.52 3.04
CA ARG A 937 9.72 11.83 3.70
C ARG A 937 9.24 11.20 5.00
N ARG A 938 9.90 10.10 5.38
CA ARG A 938 9.62 9.44 6.65
C ARG A 938 10.56 9.99 7.73
N ASN A 939 10.00 10.50 8.82
CA ASN A 939 10.79 10.99 9.96
C ASN A 939 11.33 9.82 10.81
N ALA A 940 12.13 10.14 11.84
CA ALA A 940 12.71 9.15 12.76
C ALA A 940 11.65 8.34 13.56
N ARG A 941 10.41 8.83 13.64
CA ARG A 941 9.28 8.15 14.27
C ARG A 941 8.52 7.25 13.30
N GLY A 942 8.94 7.17 12.03
CA GLY A 942 8.28 6.43 10.98
C GLY A 942 7.03 7.12 10.41
N GLU A 943 6.83 8.42 10.69
CA GLU A 943 5.71 9.20 10.21
C GLU A 943 6.05 9.91 8.91
N ASP A 944 5.10 9.99 7.99
CA ASP A 944 5.24 10.74 6.74
C ASP A 944 5.10 12.24 7.03
N VAL A 945 6.11 13.00 6.60
CA VAL A 945 6.16 14.45 6.73
C VAL A 945 6.49 15.09 5.38
N TRP A 946 6.00 16.30 5.18
CA TRP A 946 6.31 17.10 4.01
C TRP A 946 7.58 17.91 4.26
N VAL A 947 8.60 17.73 3.40
CA VAL A 947 9.90 18.38 3.51
C VAL A 947 10.18 19.17 2.23
N PRO A 948 10.63 20.43 2.31
CA PRO A 948 11.01 21.20 1.13
C PRO A 948 12.01 20.42 0.25
N VAL A 949 11.86 20.49 -1.07
CA VAL A 949 12.72 19.75 -2.01
C VAL A 949 14.22 20.05 -1.76
N THR A 950 14.56 21.30 -1.46
CA THR A 950 15.96 21.69 -1.20
C THR A 950 16.53 21.00 0.03
N GLU A 951 15.74 20.86 1.08
CA GLU A 951 16.11 20.15 2.30
C GLU A 951 16.14 18.63 2.07
N ALA A 952 15.11 18.10 1.44
CA ALA A 952 14.98 16.67 1.18
C ALA A 952 16.10 16.11 0.29
N LEU A 953 16.65 16.91 -0.61
CA LEU A 953 17.78 16.58 -1.48
C LEU A 953 19.12 17.05 -0.90
N ASN A 954 19.13 17.58 0.33
CA ASN A 954 20.33 18.11 1.00
C ASN A 954 21.18 18.97 0.04
N LEU A 955 20.51 19.90 -0.65
CA LEU A 955 21.18 20.77 -1.60
C LEU A 955 22.00 21.81 -0.82
N PRO A 956 23.31 21.99 -1.14
CA PRO A 956 24.12 23.04 -0.56
C PRO A 956 23.72 24.45 -1.06
N TRP A 957 22.61 24.54 -1.78
CA TRP A 957 22.16 25.72 -2.49
C TRP A 957 20.82 26.20 -1.93
N VAL A 958 20.60 27.49 -1.96
CA VAL A 958 19.34 28.11 -1.57
C VAL A 958 18.73 28.78 -2.79
N ILE A 959 17.41 28.66 -2.95
CA ILE A 959 16.69 29.33 -4.00
C ILE A 959 16.54 30.82 -3.64
N ARG A 960 17.19 31.70 -4.40
CA ARG A 960 17.07 33.16 -4.24
C ARG A 960 16.53 33.76 -5.54
N GLY A 961 15.31 34.31 -5.46
CA GLY A 961 14.63 34.78 -6.67
C GLY A 961 14.44 33.65 -7.69
N THR A 962 15.02 33.79 -8.88
CA THR A 962 15.02 32.77 -9.95
C THR A 962 16.36 32.03 -10.08
N GLN A 963 17.17 32.03 -9.03
CA GLN A 963 18.53 31.48 -9.04
C GLN A 963 18.76 30.54 -7.86
N LEU A 964 19.51 29.49 -8.09
CA LEU A 964 20.11 28.64 -7.07
C LEU A 964 21.46 29.22 -6.67
N MET A 965 21.62 29.55 -5.39
CA MET A 965 22.85 30.14 -4.84
C MET A 965 23.47 29.26 -3.74
N PRO A 966 24.80 29.27 -3.58
CA PRO A 966 25.44 28.57 -2.46
C PRO A 966 24.90 29.04 -1.12
N GLY A 967 24.59 28.10 -0.20
CA GLY A 967 24.08 28.42 1.14
C GLY A 967 25.03 29.26 1.99
N SER A 968 26.35 29.18 1.74
CA SER A 968 27.37 29.98 2.43
C SER A 968 27.29 31.49 2.19
N LEU A 969 26.59 31.94 1.15
CA LEU A 969 26.36 33.35 0.86
C LEU A 969 25.24 33.98 1.72
N LEU A 970 24.45 33.17 2.44
CA LEU A 970 23.38 33.66 3.30
C LEU A 970 23.85 34.10 4.68
N THR A 971 25.06 33.68 5.13
CA THR A 971 25.59 33.98 6.46
C THR A 971 26.18 35.37 6.58
N THR A 972 26.37 36.09 5.48
CA THR A 972 27.05 37.44 5.47
C THR A 972 26.11 38.63 5.33
N THR A 973 24.81 38.42 5.11
CA THR A 973 23.84 39.54 5.13
C THR A 973 22.71 39.18 6.10
N GLY A 974 22.84 39.68 7.30
CA GLY A 974 21.79 39.64 8.32
C GLY A 974 20.49 40.22 7.81
N SER A 975 19.40 39.63 8.33
CA SER A 975 18.03 40.14 8.27
C SER A 975 17.51 40.51 6.90
N PHE A 976 16.75 39.57 6.31
CA PHE A 976 15.51 39.95 5.65
C PHE A 976 14.54 38.75 5.74
N LEU A 977 13.44 39.01 6.46
CA LEU A 977 12.21 38.22 6.52
C LEU A 977 11.64 37.93 5.15
#